data_e8eb6b5aa0dfe2d7d731dbfcff47a4f7
#
_entry.id   e8eb6b5aa0dfe2d7d731dbfcff47a4f7
#
_cell.length_a   1.000
_cell.length_b   1.000
_cell.length_c   1.000
_cell.angle_alpha   90.00
_cell.angle_beta   90.00
_cell.angle_gamma   90.00
#
_symmetry.space_group_name_H-M   'P 1'
#
loop_
_entity.id
_entity.type
_entity.pdbx_description
1 polymer ?
#
loop_
_entity_poly.entity_id
_entity_poly.type
_entity_poly.pdbx_seq_one_letter_code
_entity_poly.pdbx_strand_id
1 'polypeptide(L)'
;KYVPLPFYLPDEDADRTQEISLNPGDVKTLEFENLRMPELTIYKEDSAASAPVEGARFHVTYTSTGEAADAPASLDYGYFLTDAAGEIKLHESGKRVYPGEFTIEEVEPASGFQMKDPTVQKIILRGGESKTVTFQNEPLNAIIVEKYDSVTHEALPGCTFQLRFLGGTSGTGGTTIGQKVTGKNGTAIWTGLKSGTYIVEEVDPADGYSIINASETIYLADTGEQSVVTVRFDNAPDGILLIRKVCSVNPSVTLANAEFKITYADGTLIGDANGIFRTDEHGEIRVPGLKPGKSVIVTETRAPDGYLIDTQSQTVQIKEGRTVSLTFKNQPKGKLIIQKRDSATGQPLPGAEFRVTTAAGCEVGLDGVIGTATLTQNGIFTTDGQGEIRITNLAPGAYVINEIKAPTGYVMDRASTNVVIGKNGDTQTVIVKNSKAGTLVIDKRDSLTGKPLQGVTFKVTTSTGEFVPAENGQISSNGLYFTDKDGKITIHGVVGTLVVTETATIPGYTIDEASRTQTVVVNPNDTQTLHFTNTPSTTLVIEKYIEGTTTPLKGVTFLVTDSSGAVVGRSNGEFITDENGRVVIHDLEPGTTVTAREVKTVDGFVLDGTPKSILIKAGEVQTLTFYNKKQGTLVIRKLDSVSLKPLSGV
;
A
#
# COMPACT_ATOMS: atom_id res chain seq x y z
N LYS A 1 2.54 -86.54 -16.84
CA LYS A 1 3.39 -85.76 -17.77
C LYS A 1 3.32 -84.31 -17.33
N TYR A 2 4.42 -83.80 -16.86
CA TYR A 2 4.53 -82.38 -16.53
C TYR A 2 4.78 -81.60 -17.82
N VAL A 3 4.00 -80.54 -18.01
CA VAL A 3 4.23 -79.61 -19.12
C VAL A 3 4.95 -78.38 -18.52
N PRO A 4 6.19 -78.12 -18.90
CA PRO A 4 6.93 -76.97 -18.40
C PRO A 4 6.14 -75.67 -18.70
N LEU A 5 6.22 -74.69 -17.81
CA LEU A 5 5.73 -73.36 -18.08
C LEU A 5 6.50 -72.76 -19.26
N PRO A 6 5.91 -71.86 -20.07
CA PRO A 6 6.46 -71.40 -21.36
C PRO A 6 7.85 -70.74 -21.29
N PHE A 7 8.34 -70.35 -20.15
CA PHE A 7 9.65 -69.70 -19.97
C PHE A 7 10.58 -70.47 -19.03
N TYR A 8 10.30 -71.75 -18.76
CA TYR A 8 11.11 -72.61 -17.90
C TYR A 8 11.35 -73.95 -18.55
N LEU A 9 12.55 -74.43 -18.36
CA LEU A 9 12.94 -75.76 -18.79
C LEU A 9 13.08 -76.67 -17.57
N PRO A 10 12.86 -78.01 -17.70
CA PRO A 10 13.30 -78.94 -16.68
C PRO A 10 14.78 -78.79 -16.48
N ASP A 11 15.28 -78.82 -15.23
CA ASP A 11 16.69 -78.88 -14.95
C ASP A 11 17.29 -80.12 -15.60
N GLU A 12 18.33 -79.94 -16.44
CA GLU A 12 18.96 -81.06 -17.15
C GLU A 12 19.76 -82.01 -16.21
N ASP A 13 20.16 -81.49 -15.08
CA ASP A 13 20.85 -82.23 -14.02
C ASP A 13 19.84 -82.83 -13.00
N ALA A 14 18.57 -82.44 -13.07
CA ALA A 14 17.56 -83.04 -12.24
C ALA A 14 16.96 -84.27 -12.95
N ASP A 15 16.75 -85.30 -12.23
CA ASP A 15 16.13 -86.55 -12.73
C ASP A 15 14.69 -86.21 -13.23
N ARG A 16 14.50 -86.22 -14.57
CA ARG A 16 13.20 -85.92 -15.21
C ARG A 16 12.10 -86.93 -14.87
N THR A 17 12.55 -88.05 -14.35
CA THR A 17 11.73 -89.15 -13.88
C THR A 17 12.21 -89.58 -12.51
N GLN A 18 11.37 -89.46 -11.55
CA GLN A 18 11.60 -89.97 -10.21
C GLN A 18 10.77 -91.23 -10.02
N GLU A 19 11.36 -92.36 -9.73
CA GLU A 19 10.68 -93.59 -9.38
C GLU A 19 10.48 -93.65 -7.87
N ILE A 20 9.26 -93.88 -7.50
CA ILE A 20 8.87 -93.95 -6.12
C ILE A 20 8.04 -95.15 -5.83
N SER A 21 8.43 -95.89 -4.83
CA SER A 21 7.64 -96.98 -4.30
C SER A 21 6.81 -96.49 -3.10
N LEU A 22 5.54 -96.75 -3.16
CA LEU A 22 4.55 -96.43 -2.11
C LEU A 22 3.96 -97.67 -1.51
N ASN A 23 3.92 -97.71 -0.18
CA ASN A 23 3.14 -98.72 0.55
C ASN A 23 1.80 -98.15 0.93
N PRO A 24 0.82 -98.95 1.23
CA PRO A 24 -0.47 -98.45 1.70
C PRO A 24 -0.33 -97.49 2.94
N GLY A 25 -0.71 -96.23 2.83
CA GLY A 25 -0.60 -95.19 3.87
C GLY A 25 0.56 -94.25 3.77
N ASP A 26 1.46 -94.44 2.83
CA ASP A 26 2.63 -93.56 2.60
C ASP A 26 2.19 -92.26 1.88
N VAL A 27 2.72 -91.13 2.32
CA VAL A 27 2.67 -89.85 1.63
C VAL A 27 4.10 -89.44 1.35
N LYS A 28 4.45 -89.33 0.08
CA LYS A 28 5.78 -88.83 -0.32
C LYS A 28 5.64 -87.67 -1.29
N THR A 29 6.47 -86.66 -1.12
CA THR A 29 6.52 -85.48 -2.00
C THR A 29 7.63 -85.67 -3.02
N LEU A 30 7.33 -85.43 -4.28
CA LEU A 30 8.33 -85.33 -5.35
C LEU A 30 8.48 -83.86 -5.70
N GLU A 31 9.71 -83.40 -5.69
CA GLU A 31 10.07 -82.03 -6.07
C GLU A 31 10.76 -82.05 -7.42
N PHE A 32 10.31 -81.22 -8.35
CA PHE A 32 10.94 -81.03 -9.65
C PHE A 32 11.30 -79.53 -9.78
N GLU A 33 12.55 -79.27 -10.12
CA GLU A 33 13.02 -77.92 -10.37
C GLU A 33 13.01 -77.59 -11.85
N ASN A 34 12.66 -76.37 -12.20
CA ASN A 34 12.74 -75.85 -13.55
C ASN A 34 13.67 -74.67 -13.59
N LEU A 35 14.53 -74.63 -14.55
CA LEU A 35 15.41 -73.49 -14.81
C LEU A 35 14.69 -72.48 -15.71
N ARG A 36 14.88 -71.20 -15.43
CA ARG A 36 14.44 -70.13 -16.33
C ARG A 36 15.16 -70.26 -17.67
N MET A 37 14.47 -69.94 -18.78
CA MET A 37 15.14 -69.91 -20.08
C MET A 37 16.22 -68.84 -20.09
N PRO A 38 17.33 -69.06 -20.77
CA PRO A 38 18.40 -68.08 -20.88
C PRO A 38 17.99 -66.90 -21.78
N GLU A 39 18.68 -65.81 -21.61
CA GLU A 39 18.52 -64.58 -22.38
C GLU A 39 19.82 -64.28 -23.14
N LEU A 40 19.71 -64.10 -24.46
CA LEU A 40 20.84 -63.74 -25.30
C LEU A 40 20.55 -62.43 -26.00
N THR A 41 21.47 -61.46 -25.76
CA THR A 41 21.49 -60.19 -26.49
C THR A 41 22.79 -60.15 -27.32
N ILE A 42 22.66 -59.87 -28.60
CA ILE A 42 23.79 -59.52 -29.47
C ILE A 42 23.77 -58.01 -29.59
N TYR A 43 24.89 -57.38 -29.25
CA TYR A 43 25.04 -55.94 -29.36
C TYR A 43 26.06 -55.62 -30.45
N LYS A 44 25.66 -54.73 -31.34
CA LYS A 44 26.50 -54.30 -32.44
C LYS A 44 26.86 -52.83 -32.28
N GLU A 45 28.14 -52.55 -32.27
CA GLU A 45 28.65 -51.20 -32.14
C GLU A 45 29.70 -50.86 -33.21
N ASP A 46 29.86 -49.56 -33.43
CA ASP A 46 30.93 -49.00 -34.23
C ASP A 46 32.26 -49.10 -33.47
N SER A 47 33.32 -49.61 -34.12
CA SER A 47 34.62 -49.78 -33.51
C SER A 47 35.36 -48.45 -33.25
N ALA A 48 34.95 -47.37 -33.86
CA ALA A 48 35.59 -46.06 -33.70
C ALA A 48 34.93 -45.25 -32.58
N ALA A 49 33.60 -45.31 -32.48
CA ALA A 49 32.81 -44.43 -31.59
C ALA A 49 32.00 -45.21 -30.54
N SER A 50 31.99 -46.54 -30.58
CA SER A 50 31.13 -47.40 -29.74
C SER A 50 29.65 -47.02 -29.82
N ALA A 51 29.23 -46.44 -30.95
CA ALA A 51 27.84 -46.12 -31.21
C ALA A 51 27.10 -47.40 -31.68
N PRO A 52 25.81 -47.55 -31.33
CA PRO A 52 25.00 -48.66 -31.81
C PRO A 52 24.89 -48.66 -33.32
N VAL A 53 24.98 -49.85 -33.93
CA VAL A 53 24.90 -50.03 -35.37
C VAL A 53 23.68 -50.86 -35.75
N GLU A 54 22.73 -50.21 -36.45
CA GLU A 54 21.52 -50.82 -36.98
C GLU A 54 21.76 -51.51 -38.32
N GLY A 55 21.08 -52.63 -38.56
CA GLY A 55 21.05 -53.29 -39.84
C GLY A 55 22.19 -54.26 -40.14
N ALA A 56 23.05 -54.56 -39.16
CA ALA A 56 24.03 -55.66 -39.29
C ALA A 56 23.30 -57.00 -39.18
N ARG A 57 23.64 -57.93 -40.08
CA ARG A 57 22.98 -59.23 -40.17
C ARG A 57 23.82 -60.31 -39.52
N PHE A 58 23.20 -61.05 -38.63
CA PHE A 58 23.80 -62.16 -37.87
C PHE A 58 23.11 -63.47 -38.19
N HIS A 59 23.89 -64.56 -38.27
CA HIS A 59 23.43 -65.92 -38.27
C HIS A 59 23.80 -66.54 -36.91
N VAL A 60 22.78 -67.06 -36.24
CA VAL A 60 22.94 -67.63 -34.89
C VAL A 60 22.49 -69.12 -34.94
N THR A 61 23.39 -70.02 -34.62
CA THR A 61 23.16 -71.46 -34.66
C THR A 61 23.64 -72.13 -33.39
N TYR A 62 23.07 -73.33 -33.09
CA TYR A 62 23.60 -74.22 -32.11
C TYR A 62 24.91 -74.88 -32.65
N THR A 63 26.02 -74.75 -31.96
CA THR A 63 27.34 -75.23 -32.43
C THR A 63 27.35 -76.77 -32.67
N SER A 64 26.61 -77.53 -31.87
CA SER A 64 26.62 -78.98 -31.91
C SER A 64 25.80 -79.58 -33.07
N THR A 65 24.75 -78.92 -33.49
CA THR A 65 23.79 -79.42 -34.50
C THR A 65 23.82 -78.64 -35.79
N GLY A 66 24.30 -77.39 -35.76
CA GLY A 66 24.14 -76.45 -36.88
C GLY A 66 22.74 -75.93 -37.10
N GLU A 67 21.83 -76.32 -36.24
CA GLU A 67 20.45 -75.87 -36.35
C GLU A 67 20.34 -74.37 -35.96
N ALA A 68 19.48 -73.68 -36.64
CA ALA A 68 19.19 -72.25 -36.38
C ALA A 68 18.71 -72.06 -34.95
N ALA A 69 19.23 -71.06 -34.25
CA ALA A 69 18.66 -70.59 -33.01
C ALA A 69 17.24 -70.06 -33.32
N ASP A 70 16.29 -70.41 -32.46
CA ASP A 70 14.90 -70.01 -32.62
C ASP A 70 14.18 -70.59 -33.88
N ALA A 71 14.70 -71.74 -34.41
CA ALA A 71 13.93 -72.48 -35.38
C ALA A 71 12.73 -73.18 -34.67
N PRO A 72 11.48 -73.06 -35.12
CA PRO A 72 10.99 -72.62 -36.43
C PRO A 72 10.29 -71.25 -36.43
N ALA A 73 10.54 -70.37 -35.47
CA ALA A 73 9.81 -69.09 -35.35
C ALA A 73 10.31 -67.98 -36.28
N SER A 74 11.54 -68.09 -36.84
CA SER A 74 11.99 -67.11 -37.79
C SER A 74 11.72 -67.55 -39.22
N LEU A 75 11.16 -66.68 -40.03
CA LEU A 75 11.02 -66.89 -41.48
C LEU A 75 12.36 -66.90 -42.19
N ASP A 76 13.47 -66.50 -41.53
CA ASP A 76 14.80 -66.37 -42.04
C ASP A 76 15.82 -67.38 -41.49
N TYR A 77 15.37 -68.51 -40.90
CA TYR A 77 16.24 -69.64 -40.50
C TYR A 77 17.48 -69.24 -39.68
N GLY A 78 17.32 -68.48 -38.59
CA GLY A 78 18.42 -68.07 -37.71
C GLY A 78 19.18 -66.82 -38.10
N TYR A 79 18.70 -66.06 -39.08
CA TYR A 79 19.22 -64.78 -39.45
C TYR A 79 18.45 -63.64 -38.75
N PHE A 80 19.21 -62.70 -38.21
CA PHE A 80 18.67 -61.59 -37.45
C PHE A 80 19.39 -60.28 -37.85
N LEU A 81 18.65 -59.16 -37.77
CA LEU A 81 19.19 -57.83 -37.99
C LEU A 81 19.19 -57.05 -36.69
N THR A 82 20.25 -56.26 -36.47
CA THR A 82 20.30 -55.33 -35.33
C THR A 82 19.29 -54.20 -35.55
N ASP A 83 18.63 -53.84 -34.45
CA ASP A 83 17.68 -52.71 -34.41
C ASP A 83 18.41 -51.35 -34.27
N ALA A 84 17.65 -50.25 -34.14
CA ALA A 84 18.18 -48.90 -33.98
C ALA A 84 19.01 -48.72 -32.68
N ALA A 85 18.87 -49.60 -31.70
CA ALA A 85 19.70 -49.63 -30.51
C ALA A 85 20.96 -50.52 -30.70
N GLY A 86 21.16 -51.07 -31.91
CA GLY A 86 22.25 -51.99 -32.21
C GLY A 86 22.04 -53.36 -31.60
N GLU A 87 20.84 -53.77 -31.23
CA GLU A 87 20.59 -54.97 -30.45
C GLU A 87 19.78 -56.00 -31.21
N ILE A 88 20.11 -57.27 -30.96
CA ILE A 88 19.27 -58.42 -31.27
C ILE A 88 18.98 -59.13 -29.95
N LYS A 89 17.72 -59.13 -29.51
CA LYS A 89 17.27 -59.80 -28.27
C LYS A 89 16.56 -61.09 -28.61
N LEU A 90 17.24 -62.21 -28.49
CA LEU A 90 16.72 -63.51 -28.83
C LEU A 90 15.71 -64.08 -27.80
N HIS A 91 15.54 -63.40 -26.69
CA HIS A 91 14.63 -63.77 -25.61
C HIS A 91 13.33 -62.96 -25.60
N GLU A 92 13.16 -62.01 -26.51
CA GLU A 92 11.97 -61.16 -26.62
C GLU A 92 11.07 -61.58 -27.76
N SER A 93 9.83 -61.12 -27.74
CA SER A 93 8.84 -61.26 -28.84
C SER A 93 8.48 -62.72 -29.25
N GLY A 94 8.47 -63.64 -28.28
CA GLY A 94 8.08 -65.05 -28.52
C GLY A 94 9.18 -65.93 -29.01
N LYS A 95 10.41 -65.43 -29.19
CA LYS A 95 11.57 -66.21 -29.52
C LYS A 95 12.07 -67.02 -28.31
N ARG A 96 12.54 -68.23 -28.56
CA ARG A 96 13.00 -69.16 -27.50
C ARG A 96 14.39 -69.62 -27.77
N VAL A 97 15.28 -69.34 -26.82
CA VAL A 97 16.64 -69.81 -26.82
C VAL A 97 16.77 -70.86 -25.74
N TYR A 98 17.24 -72.07 -26.12
CA TYR A 98 17.46 -73.14 -25.16
C TYR A 98 18.91 -73.15 -24.70
N PRO A 99 19.22 -73.65 -23.51
CA PRO A 99 20.61 -73.85 -23.08
C PRO A 99 21.42 -74.64 -24.10
N GLY A 100 22.65 -74.22 -24.33
CA GLY A 100 23.54 -74.84 -25.28
C GLY A 100 24.74 -73.98 -25.67
N GLU A 101 25.56 -74.50 -26.55
CA GLU A 101 26.64 -73.75 -27.18
C GLU A 101 26.18 -73.14 -28.48
N PHE A 102 26.35 -71.82 -28.63
CA PHE A 102 25.98 -71.04 -29.78
C PHE A 102 27.19 -70.59 -30.58
N THR A 103 27.03 -70.65 -31.91
CA THR A 103 27.88 -69.95 -32.85
C THR A 103 27.14 -68.77 -33.36
N ILE A 104 27.69 -67.55 -33.12
CA ILE A 104 27.07 -66.25 -33.54
C ILE A 104 28.08 -65.72 -34.60
N GLU A 105 27.59 -65.61 -35.82
CA GLU A 105 28.36 -65.14 -36.98
C GLU A 105 27.72 -63.86 -37.57
N GLU A 106 28.50 -62.82 -37.71
CA GLU A 106 28.11 -61.70 -38.53
C GLU A 106 28.30 -62.03 -39.99
N VAL A 107 27.24 -62.08 -40.79
CA VAL A 107 27.27 -62.50 -42.19
C VAL A 107 27.23 -61.31 -43.17
N GLU A 108 26.67 -60.20 -42.75
CA GLU A 108 26.65 -58.97 -43.53
C GLU A 108 26.82 -57.77 -42.58
N PRO A 109 27.75 -56.84 -42.82
CA PRO A 109 27.86 -55.63 -42.03
C PRO A 109 26.69 -54.71 -42.33
N ALA A 110 26.39 -53.77 -41.43
CA ALA A 110 25.46 -52.69 -41.70
C ALA A 110 25.94 -51.84 -42.89
N SER A 111 24.96 -51.19 -43.55
CA SER A 111 25.28 -50.29 -44.68
C SER A 111 26.24 -49.17 -44.23
N GLY A 112 27.36 -49.01 -44.93
CA GLY A 112 28.38 -48.03 -44.59
C GLY A 112 29.45 -48.52 -43.63
N PHE A 113 29.44 -49.81 -43.31
CA PHE A 113 30.44 -50.45 -42.44
C PHE A 113 31.06 -51.66 -43.13
N GLN A 114 32.22 -52.07 -42.64
CA GLN A 114 32.79 -53.39 -42.91
C GLN A 114 32.88 -54.18 -41.63
N MET A 115 32.86 -55.53 -41.80
CA MET A 115 33.04 -56.44 -40.67
C MET A 115 34.42 -56.28 -40.04
N LYS A 116 34.47 -56.35 -38.70
CA LYS A 116 35.72 -56.36 -37.94
C LYS A 116 35.84 -57.67 -37.15
N ASP A 117 37.01 -58.24 -37.19
CA ASP A 117 37.29 -59.47 -36.42
C ASP A 117 37.15 -59.21 -34.89
N PRO A 118 36.63 -60.19 -34.14
CA PRO A 118 36.09 -61.47 -34.60
C PRO A 118 34.71 -61.34 -35.20
N THR A 119 34.48 -61.85 -36.44
CA THR A 119 33.16 -61.92 -37.11
C THR A 119 32.38 -63.16 -36.63
N VAL A 120 32.98 -64.04 -35.90
CA VAL A 120 32.35 -65.23 -35.31
C VAL A 120 32.72 -65.31 -33.83
N GLN A 121 31.76 -65.50 -32.97
CA GLN A 121 31.96 -65.76 -31.56
C GLN A 121 31.17 -67.02 -31.13
N LYS A 122 31.73 -67.78 -30.23
CA LYS A 122 31.09 -68.97 -29.63
C LYS A 122 30.84 -68.71 -28.16
N ILE A 123 29.63 -69.03 -27.70
CA ILE A 123 29.28 -68.87 -26.30
C ILE A 123 28.52 -70.11 -25.79
N ILE A 124 28.68 -70.40 -24.54
CA ILE A 124 27.84 -71.35 -23.82
C ILE A 124 26.85 -70.57 -22.98
N LEU A 125 25.58 -70.89 -23.15
CA LEU A 125 24.49 -70.30 -22.45
C LEU A 125 23.75 -71.34 -21.62
N ARG A 126 23.73 -71.19 -20.31
CA ARG A 126 23.05 -72.09 -19.38
C ARG A 126 21.65 -71.59 -19.02
N GLY A 127 20.83 -72.51 -18.53
CA GLY A 127 19.50 -72.14 -18.06
C GLY A 127 19.56 -71.02 -17.02
N GLY A 128 18.76 -69.98 -17.20
CA GLY A 128 18.68 -68.81 -16.32
C GLY A 128 19.78 -67.75 -16.50
N GLU A 129 20.76 -68.00 -17.36
CA GLU A 129 21.81 -67.00 -17.65
C GLU A 129 21.31 -65.88 -18.61
N SER A 130 21.75 -64.66 -18.38
CA SER A 130 21.63 -63.56 -19.35
C SER A 130 23.02 -63.18 -19.83
N LYS A 131 23.24 -63.20 -21.14
CA LYS A 131 24.53 -62.83 -21.76
C LYS A 131 24.33 -61.84 -22.89
N THR A 132 25.23 -60.84 -22.93
CA THR A 132 25.38 -59.94 -24.07
C THR A 132 26.68 -60.23 -24.77
N VAL A 133 26.66 -60.38 -26.10
CA VAL A 133 27.83 -60.58 -26.95
C VAL A 133 27.95 -59.36 -27.84
N THR A 134 29.11 -58.72 -27.80
CA THR A 134 29.38 -57.49 -28.56
C THR A 134 30.21 -57.79 -29.79
N PHE A 135 29.79 -57.27 -30.93
CA PHE A 135 30.51 -57.27 -32.20
C PHE A 135 30.76 -55.82 -32.64
N GLN A 136 31.85 -55.60 -33.31
CA GLN A 136 32.23 -54.29 -33.84
C GLN A 136 32.24 -54.29 -35.36
N ASN A 137 31.86 -53.17 -35.98
CA ASN A 137 32.13 -52.91 -37.40
C ASN A 137 32.99 -51.66 -37.53
N GLU A 138 33.80 -51.62 -38.58
CA GLU A 138 34.56 -50.44 -38.94
C GLU A 138 33.77 -49.61 -39.96
N PRO A 139 33.59 -48.31 -39.76
CA PRO A 139 32.90 -47.50 -40.73
C PRO A 139 33.69 -47.37 -42.04
N LEU A 140 32.97 -47.46 -43.16
CA LEU A 140 33.51 -47.19 -44.50
C LEU A 140 33.35 -45.71 -44.81
N ASN A 141 34.43 -44.99 -45.20
CA ASN A 141 34.39 -43.55 -45.50
C ASN A 141 33.36 -42.85 -44.58
N ALA A 142 33.78 -42.63 -43.39
CA ALA A 142 32.87 -42.13 -42.36
C ALA A 142 33.37 -40.80 -41.78
N ILE A 143 32.41 -39.98 -41.38
CA ILE A 143 32.68 -38.86 -40.50
C ILE A 143 32.04 -39.19 -39.14
N ILE A 144 32.85 -39.13 -38.11
CA ILE A 144 32.46 -39.32 -36.73
C ILE A 144 32.51 -37.94 -36.06
N VAL A 145 31.38 -37.49 -35.51
CA VAL A 145 31.34 -36.32 -34.63
C VAL A 145 31.40 -36.83 -33.20
N GLU A 146 32.34 -36.30 -32.44
CA GLU A 146 32.41 -36.47 -30.99
C GLU A 146 32.06 -35.18 -30.31
N LYS A 147 31.06 -35.22 -29.47
CA LYS A 147 30.51 -34.07 -28.78
C LYS A 147 30.73 -34.14 -27.28
N TYR A 148 31.29 -33.08 -26.71
CA TYR A 148 31.62 -33.02 -25.29
C TYR A 148 31.15 -31.74 -24.64
N ASP A 149 30.98 -31.81 -23.33
CA ASP A 149 30.88 -30.65 -22.45
C ASP A 149 32.28 -29.99 -22.32
N SER A 150 32.37 -28.68 -22.56
CA SER A 150 33.65 -27.95 -22.53
C SER A 150 34.28 -27.85 -21.13
N VAL A 151 33.50 -28.04 -20.06
CA VAL A 151 33.95 -27.91 -18.67
C VAL A 151 34.24 -29.24 -18.03
N THR A 152 33.33 -30.21 -18.19
CA THR A 152 33.49 -31.55 -17.59
C THR A 152 34.23 -32.53 -18.47
N HIS A 153 34.25 -32.26 -19.79
CA HIS A 153 34.78 -33.16 -20.83
C HIS A 153 34.05 -34.51 -20.91
N GLU A 154 32.84 -34.55 -20.37
CA GLU A 154 31.94 -35.68 -20.53
C GLU A 154 31.26 -35.66 -21.90
N ALA A 155 30.93 -36.84 -22.41
CA ALA A 155 30.20 -36.98 -23.65
C ALA A 155 28.83 -36.30 -23.59
N LEU A 156 28.49 -35.51 -24.61
CA LEU A 156 27.27 -34.71 -24.64
C LEU A 156 26.25 -35.26 -25.66
N PRO A 157 25.20 -35.97 -25.19
CA PRO A 157 24.13 -36.44 -26.06
C PRO A 157 23.14 -35.32 -26.40
N GLY A 158 22.33 -35.56 -27.44
CA GLY A 158 21.19 -34.69 -27.76
C GLY A 158 21.50 -33.45 -28.62
N CYS A 159 22.75 -33.31 -29.08
CA CYS A 159 23.13 -32.25 -30.00
C CYS A 159 22.83 -32.67 -31.44
N THR A 160 22.19 -31.79 -32.22
CA THR A 160 21.87 -32.06 -33.64
C THR A 160 22.93 -31.49 -34.54
N PHE A 161 23.48 -32.34 -35.39
CA PHE A 161 24.46 -31.99 -36.41
C PHE A 161 23.87 -32.18 -37.80
N GLN A 162 24.23 -31.27 -38.72
CA GLN A 162 23.94 -31.38 -40.14
C GLN A 162 25.21 -31.59 -40.93
N LEU A 163 25.19 -32.59 -41.83
CA LEU A 163 26.30 -32.85 -42.77
C LEU A 163 25.93 -32.35 -44.14
N ARG A 164 26.82 -31.54 -44.73
CA ARG A 164 26.68 -31.06 -46.12
C ARG A 164 27.89 -31.44 -46.95
N PHE A 165 27.67 -31.94 -48.19
CA PHE A 165 28.72 -32.25 -49.14
C PHE A 165 28.94 -31.03 -50.07
N LEU A 166 30.18 -30.53 -50.10
CA LEU A 166 30.54 -29.38 -50.93
C LEU A 166 30.98 -29.77 -52.36
N GLY A 167 31.30 -31.05 -52.61
CA GLY A 167 31.89 -31.49 -53.85
C GLY A 167 33.35 -31.03 -53.99
N GLY A 168 33.84 -30.95 -55.25
CA GLY A 168 35.21 -30.48 -55.54
C GLY A 168 35.29 -28.95 -55.74
N THR A 169 34.22 -28.18 -55.48
CA THR A 169 34.17 -26.75 -55.69
C THR A 169 33.99 -26.01 -54.34
N SER A 170 34.82 -25.00 -54.10
CA SER A 170 34.70 -24.12 -52.94
C SER A 170 33.42 -23.28 -53.07
N GLY A 171 32.43 -23.54 -52.20
CA GLY A 171 31.20 -22.75 -52.17
C GLY A 171 30.28 -23.18 -51.05
N THR A 172 29.51 -22.21 -50.50
CA THR A 172 28.60 -22.38 -49.36
C THR A 172 27.27 -23.07 -49.72
N GLY A 173 27.17 -23.69 -50.88
CA GLY A 173 25.92 -24.25 -51.42
C GLY A 173 25.94 -25.77 -51.55
N GLY A 174 26.60 -26.52 -50.64
CA GLY A 174 26.69 -27.97 -50.72
C GLY A 174 25.36 -28.68 -50.50
N THR A 175 25.23 -29.88 -51.06
CA THR A 175 24.05 -30.75 -50.86
C THR A 175 24.00 -31.24 -49.42
N THR A 176 22.87 -31.08 -48.75
CA THR A 176 22.63 -31.63 -47.41
C THR A 176 22.52 -33.16 -47.51
N ILE A 177 23.37 -33.87 -46.77
CA ILE A 177 23.34 -35.33 -46.67
C ILE A 177 22.29 -35.76 -45.65
N GLY A 178 22.17 -35.02 -44.55
CA GLY A 178 21.17 -35.30 -43.50
C GLY A 178 21.59 -34.73 -42.17
N GLN A 179 20.71 -34.88 -41.19
CA GLN A 179 20.95 -34.51 -39.79
C GLN A 179 21.05 -35.76 -38.92
N LYS A 180 21.87 -35.70 -37.88
CA LYS A 180 21.97 -36.73 -36.85
C LYS A 180 22.08 -36.07 -35.49
N VAL A 181 21.50 -36.73 -34.49
CA VAL A 181 21.58 -36.36 -33.07
C VAL A 181 22.63 -37.21 -32.37
N THR A 182 23.45 -36.59 -31.51
CA THR A 182 24.44 -37.33 -30.75
C THR A 182 23.79 -38.30 -29.76
N GLY A 183 24.26 -39.54 -29.79
CA GLY A 183 23.79 -40.57 -28.87
C GLY A 183 24.33 -40.43 -27.45
N LYS A 184 24.03 -41.41 -26.59
CA LYS A 184 24.46 -41.43 -25.16
C LYS A 184 25.96 -41.26 -24.97
N ASN A 185 26.76 -41.71 -25.92
CA ASN A 185 28.24 -41.59 -25.95
C ASN A 185 28.72 -40.28 -26.59
N GLY A 186 27.83 -39.34 -26.87
CA GLY A 186 28.18 -38.05 -27.48
C GLY A 186 28.54 -38.13 -28.96
N THR A 187 28.23 -39.23 -29.67
CA THR A 187 28.66 -39.38 -31.07
C THR A 187 27.51 -39.30 -32.06
N ALA A 188 27.80 -38.76 -33.25
CA ALA A 188 26.98 -38.86 -34.44
C ALA A 188 27.87 -39.31 -35.60
N ILE A 189 27.40 -40.30 -36.39
CA ILE A 189 28.25 -40.97 -37.40
C ILE A 189 27.55 -40.97 -38.73
N TRP A 190 28.21 -40.50 -39.77
CA TRP A 190 27.81 -40.67 -41.17
C TRP A 190 28.75 -41.67 -41.83
N THR A 191 28.19 -42.69 -42.47
CA THR A 191 28.89 -43.76 -43.16
C THR A 191 28.52 -43.80 -44.63
N GLY A 192 29.26 -44.54 -45.46
CA GLY A 192 29.01 -44.65 -46.89
C GLY A 192 29.22 -43.37 -47.64
N LEU A 193 30.06 -42.50 -47.14
CA LEU A 193 30.34 -41.19 -47.72
C LEU A 193 31.26 -41.29 -48.94
N LYS A 194 31.07 -40.40 -49.95
CA LYS A 194 32.00 -40.28 -51.06
C LYS A 194 33.22 -39.46 -50.67
N SER A 195 34.34 -39.68 -51.37
CA SER A 195 35.50 -38.80 -51.22
C SER A 195 35.18 -37.39 -51.62
N GLY A 196 35.70 -36.38 -50.90
CA GLY A 196 35.46 -34.97 -51.15
C GLY A 196 35.38 -34.14 -49.88
N THR A 197 34.96 -32.88 -50.01
CA THR A 197 34.88 -31.91 -48.93
C THR A 197 33.47 -31.87 -48.35
N TYR A 198 33.40 -31.91 -47.02
CA TYR A 198 32.18 -31.85 -46.22
C TYR A 198 32.23 -30.70 -45.23
N ILE A 199 31.07 -30.18 -44.85
CA ILE A 199 30.91 -29.34 -43.67
C ILE A 199 30.00 -30.07 -42.70
N VAL A 200 30.50 -30.24 -41.48
CA VAL A 200 29.73 -30.66 -40.31
C VAL A 200 29.34 -29.40 -39.56
N GLU A 201 28.06 -29.18 -39.36
CA GLU A 201 27.54 -28.01 -38.70
C GLU A 201 26.62 -28.44 -37.54
N GLU A 202 26.88 -27.93 -36.36
CA GLU A 202 25.94 -28.07 -35.23
C GLU A 202 24.79 -27.09 -35.42
N VAL A 203 23.57 -27.59 -35.57
CA VAL A 203 22.37 -26.80 -35.83
C VAL A 203 21.52 -26.61 -34.59
N ASP A 204 21.64 -27.53 -33.60
CA ASP A 204 20.89 -27.43 -32.35
C ASP A 204 21.71 -28.06 -31.20
N PRO A 205 22.05 -27.28 -30.16
CA PRO A 205 22.78 -27.83 -29.01
C PRO A 205 21.86 -28.63 -28.09
N ALA A 206 22.41 -29.43 -27.22
CA ALA A 206 21.63 -30.02 -26.14
C ALA A 206 21.04 -28.95 -25.19
N ASP A 207 19.93 -29.28 -24.54
CA ASP A 207 19.27 -28.37 -23.60
C ASP A 207 20.23 -27.89 -22.50
N GLY A 208 20.31 -26.58 -22.28
CA GLY A 208 21.18 -25.96 -21.29
C GLY A 208 22.61 -25.75 -21.76
N TYR A 209 22.88 -25.88 -23.06
CA TYR A 209 24.18 -25.67 -23.65
C TYR A 209 24.17 -24.63 -24.78
N SER A 210 25.30 -23.99 -24.97
CA SER A 210 25.55 -23.05 -26.08
C SER A 210 26.67 -23.56 -26.98
N ILE A 211 26.48 -23.42 -28.28
CA ILE A 211 27.47 -23.80 -29.30
C ILE A 211 28.70 -22.89 -29.17
N ILE A 212 29.88 -23.48 -29.03
CA ILE A 212 31.16 -22.75 -29.05
C ILE A 212 31.68 -22.63 -30.48
N ASN A 213 31.77 -23.76 -31.18
CA ASN A 213 32.16 -23.83 -32.60
C ASN A 213 31.01 -24.44 -33.40
N ALA A 214 30.45 -23.67 -34.33
CA ALA A 214 29.25 -24.08 -35.04
C ALA A 214 29.56 -25.07 -36.19
N SER A 215 30.74 -25.05 -36.77
CA SER A 215 31.02 -25.90 -37.93
C SER A 215 32.50 -26.17 -38.14
N GLU A 216 32.77 -27.34 -38.74
CA GLU A 216 34.10 -27.76 -39.18
C GLU A 216 34.03 -28.23 -40.63
N THR A 217 35.09 -27.94 -41.39
CA THR A 217 35.26 -28.43 -42.76
C THR A 217 36.17 -29.60 -42.81
N ILE A 218 35.74 -30.71 -43.42
CA ILE A 218 36.41 -32.01 -43.42
C ILE A 218 36.66 -32.41 -44.87
N TYR A 219 37.84 -32.96 -45.15
CA TYR A 219 38.19 -33.58 -46.40
C TYR A 219 38.36 -35.09 -46.26
N LEU A 220 37.50 -35.87 -46.91
CA LEU A 220 37.68 -37.34 -47.01
C LEU A 220 38.50 -37.62 -48.30
N ALA A 221 39.68 -38.16 -48.11
CA ALA A 221 40.61 -38.46 -49.22
C ALA A 221 40.11 -39.62 -50.10
N ASP A 222 40.43 -39.57 -51.40
CA ASP A 222 40.25 -40.70 -52.31
C ASP A 222 41.57 -41.49 -52.39
N THR A 223 41.80 -42.32 -51.37
CA THR A 223 43.05 -43.11 -51.24
C THR A 223 42.89 -44.54 -51.69
N GLY A 224 41.69 -44.99 -52.08
CA GLY A 224 41.36 -46.38 -52.34
C GLY A 224 41.27 -47.23 -51.07
N GLU A 225 41.54 -46.67 -49.90
CA GLU A 225 41.37 -47.24 -48.58
C GLU A 225 40.28 -46.44 -47.83
N GLN A 226 39.75 -47.01 -46.77
CA GLN A 226 38.72 -46.38 -45.94
C GLN A 226 39.23 -45.12 -45.25
N SER A 227 38.56 -44.03 -45.47
CA SER A 227 38.84 -42.77 -44.79
C SER A 227 37.80 -42.51 -43.72
N VAL A 228 38.24 -42.61 -42.46
CA VAL A 228 37.40 -42.26 -41.29
C VAL A 228 38.01 -41.02 -40.65
N VAL A 229 37.24 -39.97 -40.57
CA VAL A 229 37.65 -38.72 -39.90
C VAL A 229 36.78 -38.46 -38.69
N THR A 230 37.43 -38.33 -37.54
CA THR A 230 36.75 -37.91 -36.30
C THR A 230 36.94 -36.44 -36.09
N VAL A 231 35.85 -35.76 -35.79
CA VAL A 231 35.80 -34.31 -35.49
C VAL A 231 35.24 -34.12 -34.09
N ARG A 232 35.92 -33.30 -33.31
CA ARG A 232 35.50 -33.00 -31.98
C ARG A 232 34.81 -31.62 -31.93
N PHE A 233 33.68 -31.57 -31.28
CA PHE A 233 32.95 -30.35 -30.93
C PHE A 233 32.73 -30.30 -29.43
N ASP A 234 32.90 -29.11 -28.85
CA ASP A 234 32.60 -28.86 -27.45
C ASP A 234 31.47 -27.83 -27.37
N ASN A 235 30.53 -28.04 -26.44
CA ASN A 235 29.54 -27.02 -26.10
C ASN A 235 29.76 -26.53 -24.68
N ALA A 236 29.52 -25.25 -24.50
CA ALA A 236 29.59 -24.63 -23.20
C ALA A 236 28.28 -24.82 -22.44
N PRO A 237 28.26 -25.35 -21.23
CA PRO A 237 27.07 -25.32 -20.41
C PRO A 237 26.66 -23.85 -20.16
N ASP A 238 25.39 -23.59 -20.29
CA ASP A 238 24.82 -22.25 -20.10
C ASP A 238 25.10 -21.74 -18.70
N GLY A 239 25.33 -20.44 -18.62
CA GLY A 239 25.53 -19.79 -17.35
C GLY A 239 24.24 -19.36 -16.69
N ILE A 240 24.35 -19.01 -15.43
CA ILE A 240 23.24 -18.52 -14.62
C ILE A 240 23.58 -17.13 -14.09
N LEU A 241 22.67 -16.19 -14.22
CA LEU A 241 22.76 -14.91 -13.52
C LEU A 241 21.88 -14.96 -12.28
N LEU A 242 22.46 -14.63 -11.13
CA LEU A 242 21.77 -14.44 -9.87
C LEU A 242 21.84 -12.96 -9.49
N ILE A 243 20.71 -12.30 -9.43
CA ILE A 243 20.60 -10.93 -8.95
C ILE A 243 20.08 -10.99 -7.51
N ARG A 244 20.76 -10.27 -6.63
CA ARG A 244 20.35 -10.09 -5.24
C ARG A 244 20.01 -8.63 -4.97
N LYS A 245 18.83 -8.38 -4.45
CA LYS A 245 18.35 -7.07 -4.08
C LYS A 245 18.28 -6.92 -2.58
N VAL A 246 19.01 -5.96 -2.04
CA VAL A 246 19.13 -5.76 -0.60
C VAL A 246 19.00 -4.29 -0.20
N CYS A 247 18.66 -4.07 1.07
CA CYS A 247 18.66 -2.73 1.67
C CYS A 247 20.10 -2.24 1.84
N SER A 248 20.36 -0.98 1.46
CA SER A 248 21.71 -0.39 1.54
C SER A 248 22.21 -0.19 2.97
N VAL A 249 21.31 0.05 3.92
CA VAL A 249 21.63 0.28 5.35
C VAL A 249 21.75 -1.01 6.14
N ASN A 250 21.01 -2.04 5.72
CA ASN A 250 21.06 -3.36 6.33
C ASN A 250 21.02 -4.44 5.22
N PRO A 251 22.18 -4.88 4.72
CA PRO A 251 22.24 -5.87 3.64
C PRO A 251 21.63 -7.25 3.97
N SER A 252 21.34 -7.54 5.24
CA SER A 252 20.61 -8.75 5.62
C SER A 252 19.11 -8.67 5.29
N VAL A 253 18.60 -7.47 5.01
CA VAL A 253 17.21 -7.27 4.57
C VAL A 253 17.18 -7.37 3.05
N THR A 254 16.57 -8.44 2.55
CA THR A 254 16.32 -8.68 1.14
C THR A 254 15.05 -7.96 0.68
N LEU A 255 15.02 -7.56 -0.59
CA LEU A 255 13.96 -6.71 -1.13
C LEU A 255 13.22 -7.39 -2.27
N ALA A 256 12.00 -7.83 -2.01
CA ALA A 256 11.09 -8.39 -3.00
C ALA A 256 10.46 -7.32 -3.91
N ASN A 257 9.96 -7.76 -5.08
CA ASN A 257 9.21 -6.93 -6.03
C ASN A 257 9.98 -5.76 -6.65
N ALA A 258 11.31 -5.77 -6.63
CA ALA A 258 12.13 -4.88 -7.46
C ALA A 258 12.07 -5.35 -8.90
N GLU A 259 11.88 -4.45 -9.87
CA GLU A 259 11.87 -4.79 -11.28
C GLU A 259 13.21 -4.44 -11.93
N PHE A 260 13.68 -5.37 -12.75
CA PHE A 260 14.92 -5.23 -13.49
C PHE A 260 14.70 -5.50 -14.98
N LYS A 261 15.29 -4.66 -15.81
CA LYS A 261 15.47 -4.93 -17.22
C LYS A 261 16.80 -5.62 -17.42
N ILE A 262 16.77 -6.79 -18.08
CA ILE A 262 17.96 -7.60 -18.34
C ILE A 262 18.12 -7.77 -19.85
N THR A 263 19.29 -7.40 -20.36
CA THR A 263 19.60 -7.51 -21.80
C THR A 263 21.02 -8.02 -21.97
N TYR A 264 21.30 -8.64 -23.12
CA TYR A 264 22.68 -8.76 -23.57
C TYR A 264 23.25 -7.38 -23.94
N ALA A 265 24.57 -7.24 -24.03
CA ALA A 265 25.24 -5.99 -24.36
C ALA A 265 24.90 -5.48 -25.78
N ASP A 266 24.47 -6.36 -26.68
CA ASP A 266 24.00 -6.04 -28.01
C ASP A 266 22.54 -5.53 -28.04
N GLY A 267 21.89 -5.41 -26.89
CA GLY A 267 20.52 -4.96 -26.73
C GLY A 267 19.47 -6.06 -26.83
N THR A 268 19.85 -7.30 -27.12
CA THR A 268 18.92 -8.43 -27.16
C THR A 268 18.29 -8.64 -25.79
N LEU A 269 16.96 -8.72 -25.73
CA LEU A 269 16.21 -8.98 -24.50
C LEU A 269 16.42 -10.41 -24.05
N ILE A 270 16.46 -10.60 -22.74
CA ILE A 270 16.57 -11.92 -22.09
C ILE A 270 15.21 -12.22 -21.43
N GLY A 271 14.76 -13.46 -21.56
CA GLY A 271 13.49 -13.93 -21.03
C GLY A 271 12.30 -13.65 -21.94
N ASP A 272 11.22 -13.10 -21.39
CA ASP A 272 10.02 -12.78 -22.15
C ASP A 272 10.21 -11.53 -23.05
N ALA A 273 9.15 -11.17 -23.83
CA ALA A 273 9.17 -10.11 -24.82
C ALA A 273 9.60 -8.72 -24.29
N ASN A 274 9.65 -8.51 -22.98
CA ASN A 274 9.97 -7.23 -22.38
C ASN A 274 11.33 -7.22 -21.66
N GLY A 275 11.94 -8.37 -21.41
CA GLY A 275 13.19 -8.49 -20.65
C GLY A 275 13.06 -8.00 -19.20
N ILE A 276 11.86 -8.01 -18.64
CA ILE A 276 11.56 -7.53 -17.28
C ILE A 276 11.44 -8.71 -16.32
N PHE A 277 12.18 -8.63 -15.24
CA PHE A 277 12.19 -9.61 -14.16
C PHE A 277 11.90 -8.92 -12.84
N ARG A 278 11.31 -9.68 -11.89
CA ARG A 278 11.04 -9.20 -10.53
C ARG A 278 11.71 -10.07 -9.51
N THR A 279 12.23 -9.42 -8.45
CA THR A 279 12.77 -10.17 -7.31
C THR A 279 11.65 -10.88 -6.55
N ASP A 280 11.94 -12.12 -6.16
CA ASP A 280 11.08 -12.97 -5.35
C ASP A 280 11.01 -12.52 -3.86
N GLU A 281 10.40 -13.32 -3.01
CA GLU A 281 10.29 -13.07 -1.57
C GLU A 281 11.65 -13.05 -0.84
N HIS A 282 12.67 -13.67 -1.43
CA HIS A 282 14.04 -13.67 -0.92
C HIS A 282 14.88 -12.53 -1.49
N GLY A 283 14.30 -11.67 -2.34
CA GLY A 283 15.00 -10.59 -3.01
C GLY A 283 15.91 -11.05 -4.14
N GLU A 284 15.63 -12.22 -4.75
CA GLU A 284 16.48 -12.82 -5.77
C GLU A 284 15.76 -12.91 -7.13
N ILE A 285 16.55 -12.81 -8.20
CA ILE A 285 16.18 -13.19 -9.57
C ILE A 285 17.21 -14.18 -10.05
N ARG A 286 16.76 -15.36 -10.48
CA ARG A 286 17.60 -16.37 -11.08
C ARG A 286 17.26 -16.53 -12.56
N VAL A 287 18.22 -16.26 -13.42
CA VAL A 287 18.07 -16.36 -14.88
C VAL A 287 19.02 -17.43 -15.40
N PRO A 288 18.53 -18.63 -15.68
CA PRO A 288 19.30 -19.71 -16.30
C PRO A 288 19.36 -19.55 -17.84
N GLY A 289 20.12 -20.40 -18.51
CA GLY A 289 20.14 -20.48 -19.98
C GLY A 289 20.84 -19.29 -20.66
N LEU A 290 21.78 -18.65 -19.97
CA LEU A 290 22.50 -17.52 -20.54
C LEU A 290 23.76 -17.94 -21.27
N LYS A 291 23.94 -17.40 -22.49
CA LYS A 291 25.06 -17.74 -23.37
C LYS A 291 26.41 -17.37 -22.75
N PRO A 292 27.31 -18.32 -22.57
CA PRO A 292 28.64 -18.08 -22.04
C PRO A 292 29.42 -17.09 -22.90
N GLY A 293 30.34 -16.35 -22.28
CA GLY A 293 31.17 -15.34 -22.96
C GLY A 293 30.44 -14.04 -23.29
N LYS A 294 29.10 -14.02 -23.32
CA LYS A 294 28.32 -12.81 -23.53
C LYS A 294 28.27 -11.96 -22.26
N SER A 295 28.24 -10.64 -22.45
CA SER A 295 28.01 -9.68 -21.37
C SER A 295 26.52 -9.37 -21.25
N VAL A 296 26.03 -9.38 -20.01
CA VAL A 296 24.65 -9.05 -19.66
C VAL A 296 24.64 -7.73 -18.90
N ILE A 297 23.70 -6.84 -19.27
CA ILE A 297 23.44 -5.57 -18.64
C ILE A 297 22.15 -5.69 -17.83
N VAL A 298 22.22 -5.32 -16.55
CA VAL A 298 21.10 -5.36 -15.61
C VAL A 298 20.83 -3.94 -15.10
N THR A 299 19.63 -3.46 -15.28
CA THR A 299 19.20 -2.12 -14.87
C THR A 299 17.92 -2.21 -14.04
N GLU A 300 17.92 -1.62 -12.85
CA GLU A 300 16.69 -1.51 -12.07
C GLU A 300 15.73 -0.53 -12.75
N THR A 301 14.49 -0.95 -13.02
CA THR A 301 13.45 -0.13 -13.63
C THR A 301 12.41 0.35 -12.61
N ARG A 302 12.26 -0.38 -11.51
CA ARG A 302 11.37 -0.04 -10.40
C ARG A 302 11.90 -0.56 -9.08
N ALA A 303 12.01 0.34 -8.11
CA ALA A 303 12.33 -0.04 -6.74
C ALA A 303 11.10 -0.62 -6.02
N PRO A 304 11.29 -1.47 -5.00
CA PRO A 304 10.24 -1.87 -4.08
C PRO A 304 9.64 -0.67 -3.35
N ASP A 305 8.40 -0.80 -2.89
CA ASP A 305 7.74 0.23 -2.10
C ASP A 305 8.57 0.57 -0.84
N GLY A 306 8.67 1.86 -0.55
CA GLY A 306 9.47 2.35 0.58
C GLY A 306 10.96 2.54 0.28
N TYR A 307 11.40 2.30 -0.94
CA TYR A 307 12.80 2.43 -1.33
C TYR A 307 12.99 3.40 -2.51
N LEU A 308 14.20 3.95 -2.60
CA LEU A 308 14.63 4.76 -3.74
C LEU A 308 15.21 3.86 -4.81
N ILE A 309 14.86 4.13 -6.07
CA ILE A 309 15.44 3.42 -7.21
C ILE A 309 16.92 3.76 -7.38
N ASP A 310 17.73 2.73 -7.70
CA ASP A 310 19.10 2.90 -8.18
C ASP A 310 19.13 2.64 -9.69
N THR A 311 19.25 3.69 -10.47
CA THR A 311 19.26 3.61 -11.93
C THR A 311 20.61 3.21 -12.52
N GLN A 312 21.62 2.96 -11.70
CA GLN A 312 22.93 2.53 -12.19
C GLN A 312 22.86 1.07 -12.68
N SER A 313 23.17 0.89 -13.97
CA SER A 313 23.27 -0.44 -14.55
C SER A 313 24.55 -1.12 -14.10
N GLN A 314 24.48 -2.44 -13.89
CA GLN A 314 25.64 -3.29 -13.71
C GLN A 314 25.79 -4.23 -14.90
N THR A 315 27.02 -4.47 -15.29
CA THR A 315 27.36 -5.39 -16.40
C THR A 315 28.19 -6.53 -15.88
N VAL A 316 27.87 -7.75 -16.33
CA VAL A 316 28.62 -8.94 -15.98
C VAL A 316 28.79 -9.87 -17.19
N GLN A 317 29.94 -10.50 -17.31
CA GLN A 317 30.17 -11.53 -18.31
C GLN A 317 29.70 -12.89 -17.79
N ILE A 318 28.92 -13.60 -18.59
CA ILE A 318 28.42 -14.94 -18.27
C ILE A 318 29.55 -15.94 -18.42
N LYS A 319 29.70 -16.82 -17.46
CA LYS A 319 30.72 -17.90 -17.44
C LYS A 319 30.05 -19.24 -17.64
N GLU A 320 30.75 -20.12 -18.36
CA GLU A 320 30.32 -21.48 -18.66
C GLU A 320 29.95 -22.24 -17.38
N GLY A 321 28.77 -22.83 -17.33
CA GLY A 321 28.28 -23.67 -16.25
C GLY A 321 28.25 -23.03 -14.85
N ARG A 322 28.50 -21.72 -14.76
CA ARG A 322 28.66 -21.07 -13.45
C ARG A 322 27.56 -20.07 -13.20
N THR A 323 27.22 -19.93 -11.93
CA THR A 323 26.39 -18.84 -11.47
C THR A 323 27.25 -17.59 -11.24
N VAL A 324 26.96 -16.51 -11.97
CA VAL A 324 27.52 -15.18 -11.72
C VAL A 324 26.49 -14.35 -10.94
N SER A 325 26.94 -13.58 -9.96
CA SER A 325 26.03 -12.86 -9.07
C SER A 325 26.26 -11.36 -9.14
N LEU A 326 25.15 -10.60 -9.17
CA LEU A 326 25.13 -9.16 -9.02
C LEU A 326 24.32 -8.78 -7.78
N THR A 327 24.79 -7.77 -7.06
CA THR A 327 24.06 -7.26 -5.90
C THR A 327 23.69 -5.80 -6.11
N PHE A 328 22.40 -5.51 -6.07
CA PHE A 328 21.84 -4.17 -6.13
C PHE A 328 21.35 -3.74 -4.75
N LYS A 329 21.56 -2.46 -4.43
CA LYS A 329 21.22 -1.92 -3.11
C LYS A 329 20.29 -0.74 -3.26
N ASN A 330 19.13 -0.76 -2.59
CA ASN A 330 18.27 0.42 -2.53
C ASN A 330 18.32 1.08 -1.15
N GLN A 331 18.26 2.40 -1.16
CA GLN A 331 18.15 3.16 0.07
C GLN A 331 16.70 3.24 0.50
N PRO A 332 16.37 2.95 1.78
CA PRO A 332 15.04 3.18 2.29
C PRO A 332 14.72 4.68 2.26
N LYS A 333 13.49 5.00 1.95
CA LYS A 333 12.94 6.36 2.04
C LYS A 333 12.74 6.76 3.48
N GLY A 334 12.76 8.07 3.73
CA GLY A 334 12.65 8.63 5.07
C GLY A 334 11.21 8.75 5.59
N LYS A 335 11.10 9.24 6.83
CA LYS A 335 9.84 9.48 7.53
C LYS A 335 9.83 10.86 8.18
N LEU A 336 8.67 11.49 8.26
CA LEU A 336 8.43 12.72 9.01
C LEU A 336 7.29 12.48 10.00
N ILE A 337 7.55 12.82 11.25
CA ILE A 337 6.54 12.82 12.31
C ILE A 337 6.34 14.26 12.74
N ILE A 338 5.14 14.78 12.59
CA ILE A 338 4.76 16.10 13.12
C ILE A 338 4.02 15.84 14.43
N GLN A 339 4.49 16.43 15.51
CA GLN A 339 3.87 16.36 16.82
C GLN A 339 3.31 17.73 17.19
N LYS A 340 2.01 17.80 17.36
CA LYS A 340 1.32 19.00 17.82
C LYS A 340 1.13 18.97 19.32
N ARG A 341 1.65 19.97 20.01
CA ARG A 341 1.68 20.02 21.47
C ARG A 341 1.17 21.36 21.99
N ASP A 342 0.52 21.33 23.15
CA ASP A 342 0.21 22.52 23.94
C ASP A 342 1.53 23.13 24.44
N SER A 343 1.69 24.44 24.28
CA SER A 343 2.94 25.15 24.59
C SER A 343 3.25 25.19 26.09
N ALA A 344 2.25 25.16 26.94
CA ALA A 344 2.38 25.25 28.38
C ALA A 344 2.48 23.89 29.07
N THR A 345 1.67 22.91 28.62
CA THR A 345 1.52 21.61 29.27
C THR A 345 2.28 20.48 28.57
N GLY A 346 2.63 20.66 27.28
CA GLY A 346 3.21 19.60 26.44
C GLY A 346 2.23 18.52 26.03
N GLN A 347 0.96 18.63 26.38
CA GLN A 347 -0.07 17.64 26.04
C GLN A 347 -0.30 17.61 24.52
N PRO A 348 -0.67 16.43 23.97
CA PRO A 348 -0.98 16.29 22.56
C PRO A 348 -2.22 17.11 22.18
N LEU A 349 -2.19 17.68 20.98
CA LEU A 349 -3.29 18.49 20.41
C LEU A 349 -3.82 17.83 19.13
N PRO A 350 -4.95 17.11 19.19
CA PRO A 350 -5.63 16.60 18.02
C PRO A 350 -6.37 17.69 17.25
N GLY A 351 -6.62 17.45 15.96
CA GLY A 351 -7.46 18.32 15.13
C GLY A 351 -6.75 19.55 14.55
N ALA A 352 -5.43 19.69 14.69
CA ALA A 352 -4.65 20.70 13.97
C ALA A 352 -4.47 20.28 12.52
N GLU A 353 -4.60 21.19 11.58
CA GLU A 353 -4.44 20.92 10.16
C GLU A 353 -3.11 21.49 9.64
N PHE A 354 -2.39 20.65 8.91
CA PHE A 354 -1.08 20.98 8.36
C PHE A 354 -1.03 20.75 6.86
N ARG A 355 -0.24 21.56 6.18
CA ARG A 355 0.20 21.32 4.81
C ARG A 355 1.70 21.08 4.81
N VAL A 356 2.12 20.03 4.09
CA VAL A 356 3.54 19.73 3.90
C VAL A 356 3.87 19.82 2.43
N THR A 357 4.93 20.55 2.11
CA THR A 357 5.42 20.70 0.74
C THR A 357 6.91 20.40 0.67
N THR A 358 7.40 20.11 -0.52
CA THR A 358 8.84 20.18 -0.81
C THR A 358 9.32 21.64 -0.74
N ALA A 359 10.63 21.86 -0.69
CA ALA A 359 11.21 23.21 -0.78
C ALA A 359 10.82 23.95 -2.09
N ALA A 360 10.48 23.23 -3.15
CA ALA A 360 9.99 23.78 -4.41
C ALA A 360 8.48 24.08 -4.39
N GLY A 361 7.78 23.85 -3.27
CA GLY A 361 6.36 24.13 -3.11
C GLY A 361 5.42 23.02 -3.60
N CYS A 362 5.93 21.85 -4.01
CA CYS A 362 5.08 20.71 -4.40
C CYS A 362 4.49 20.04 -3.17
N GLU A 363 3.19 19.81 -3.18
CA GLU A 363 2.48 19.10 -2.10
C GLU A 363 2.95 17.65 -1.96
N VAL A 364 2.92 17.14 -0.74
CA VAL A 364 3.38 15.79 -0.37
C VAL A 364 2.21 15.03 0.26
N GLY A 365 1.96 13.78 -0.20
CA GLY A 365 0.97 12.88 0.39
C GLY A 365 1.48 12.17 1.66
N LEU A 366 0.59 11.50 2.41
CA LEU A 366 0.97 10.69 3.59
C LEU A 366 1.91 9.54 3.25
N ASP A 367 1.84 9.04 2.03
CA ASP A 367 2.72 8.02 1.47
C ASP A 367 4.03 8.59 0.88
N GLY A 368 4.25 9.90 1.01
CA GLY A 368 5.42 10.59 0.48
C GLY A 368 5.40 10.84 -1.03
N VAL A 369 4.27 10.62 -1.70
CA VAL A 369 4.14 10.93 -3.13
C VAL A 369 4.00 12.43 -3.32
N ILE A 370 4.77 12.98 -4.27
CA ILE A 370 4.82 14.42 -4.56
C ILE A 370 3.84 14.74 -5.69
N GLY A 371 3.03 15.79 -5.51
CA GLY A 371 2.19 16.34 -6.58
C GLY A 371 0.88 15.61 -6.85
N THR A 372 0.47 14.65 -6.04
CA THR A 372 -0.84 14.00 -6.15
C THR A 372 -1.73 14.37 -4.98
N ALA A 373 -2.75 15.16 -5.27
CA ALA A 373 -3.83 15.51 -4.33
C ALA A 373 -4.75 14.32 -3.97
N THR A 374 -4.35 13.08 -4.25
CA THR A 374 -5.27 11.93 -4.24
C THR A 374 -5.43 11.24 -2.90
N LEU A 375 -4.63 11.54 -1.89
CA LEU A 375 -4.67 10.81 -0.60
C LEU A 375 -5.12 11.64 0.59
N THR A 376 -5.19 12.94 0.44
CA THR A 376 -5.79 13.85 1.41
C THR A 376 -6.56 14.91 0.65
N GLN A 377 -7.70 15.33 1.16
CA GLN A 377 -8.43 16.44 0.58
C GLN A 377 -7.49 17.66 0.53
N ASN A 378 -6.92 17.94 -0.65
CA ASN A 378 -6.04 19.08 -0.92
C ASN A 378 -4.68 19.13 -0.19
N GLY A 379 -4.04 17.99 0.08
CA GLY A 379 -2.71 17.98 0.74
C GLY A 379 -2.71 18.45 2.19
N ILE A 380 -3.89 18.42 2.84
CA ILE A 380 -4.06 18.82 4.24
C ILE A 380 -4.09 17.57 5.12
N PHE A 381 -3.28 17.56 6.15
CA PHE A 381 -3.21 16.50 7.15
C PHE A 381 -3.74 17.00 8.49
N THR A 382 -4.52 16.17 9.17
CA THR A 382 -5.05 16.48 10.49
C THR A 382 -4.35 15.65 11.56
N THR A 383 -3.94 16.26 12.67
CA THR A 383 -3.35 15.53 13.80
C THR A 383 -4.36 14.58 14.44
N ASP A 384 -3.91 13.36 14.70
CA ASP A 384 -4.69 12.29 15.33
C ASP A 384 -4.92 12.52 16.84
N GLY A 385 -5.53 11.54 17.52
CA GLY A 385 -5.78 11.58 18.97
C GLY A 385 -4.52 11.71 19.84
N GLN A 386 -3.34 11.39 19.28
CA GLN A 386 -2.05 11.56 19.93
C GLN A 386 -1.37 12.89 19.55
N GLY A 387 -2.05 13.71 18.76
CA GLY A 387 -1.51 14.96 18.23
C GLY A 387 -0.43 14.74 17.19
N GLU A 388 -0.48 13.65 16.42
CA GLU A 388 0.57 13.30 15.46
C GLU A 388 0.07 13.22 14.02
N ILE A 389 0.95 13.54 13.09
CA ILE A 389 0.85 13.25 11.67
C ILE A 389 2.11 12.46 11.30
N ARG A 390 1.93 11.31 10.63
CA ARG A 390 3.03 10.46 10.20
C ARG A 390 3.04 10.37 8.68
N ILE A 391 4.12 10.86 8.06
CA ILE A 391 4.35 10.80 6.62
C ILE A 391 5.50 9.83 6.38
N THR A 392 5.27 8.83 5.53
CA THR A 392 6.25 7.79 5.21
C THR A 392 6.75 7.96 3.78
N ASN A 393 7.78 7.21 3.42
CA ASN A 393 8.30 7.12 2.05
C ASN A 393 8.80 8.45 1.45
N LEU A 394 9.28 9.36 2.28
CA LEU A 394 9.84 10.62 1.84
C LEU A 394 11.20 10.42 1.18
N ALA A 395 11.39 11.03 0.02
CA ALA A 395 12.71 11.13 -0.59
C ALA A 395 13.62 12.04 0.27
N PRO A 396 14.94 11.82 0.29
CA PRO A 396 15.85 12.77 0.91
C PRO A 396 15.71 14.17 0.31
N GLY A 397 15.60 15.18 1.17
CA GLY A 397 15.40 16.56 0.71
C GLY A 397 14.84 17.45 1.79
N ALA A 398 14.67 18.74 1.46
CA ALA A 398 14.08 19.74 2.34
C ALA A 398 12.56 19.81 2.14
N TYR A 399 11.84 19.86 3.25
CA TYR A 399 10.40 19.96 3.31
C TYR A 399 9.98 21.15 4.18
N VAL A 400 8.83 21.73 3.87
CA VAL A 400 8.23 22.85 4.59
C VAL A 400 6.92 22.40 5.19
N ILE A 401 6.77 22.61 6.48
CA ILE A 401 5.58 22.27 7.28
C ILE A 401 4.89 23.57 7.63
N ASN A 402 3.65 23.75 7.22
CA ASN A 402 2.81 24.91 7.54
C ASN A 402 1.57 24.44 8.28
N GLU A 403 1.34 25.01 9.47
CA GLU A 403 0.04 24.90 10.13
C GLU A 403 -0.95 25.81 9.44
N ILE A 404 -2.08 25.27 8.98
CA ILE A 404 -3.13 26.01 8.28
C ILE A 404 -4.38 26.23 9.14
N LYS A 405 -4.56 25.40 10.17
CA LYS A 405 -5.62 25.57 11.16
C LYS A 405 -5.20 25.00 12.52
N ALA A 406 -5.32 25.85 13.54
CA ALA A 406 -5.11 25.42 14.92
C ALA A 406 -6.27 24.56 15.43
N PRO A 407 -6.05 23.71 16.43
CA PRO A 407 -7.14 23.06 17.17
C PRO A 407 -8.05 24.09 17.81
N THR A 408 -9.31 23.74 18.01
CA THR A 408 -10.29 24.60 18.67
C THR A 408 -9.76 25.10 20.03
N GLY A 409 -9.87 26.42 20.28
CA GLY A 409 -9.39 27.05 21.51
C GLY A 409 -7.89 27.35 21.56
N TYR A 410 -7.18 27.16 20.45
CA TYR A 410 -5.73 27.46 20.37
C TYR A 410 -5.43 28.52 19.32
N VAL A 411 -4.31 29.18 19.49
CA VAL A 411 -3.77 30.15 18.54
C VAL A 411 -2.89 29.46 17.54
N MET A 412 -3.18 29.67 16.26
CA MET A 412 -2.40 29.09 15.16
C MET A 412 -0.99 29.70 15.12
N ASP A 413 0.00 28.81 15.10
CA ASP A 413 1.36 29.20 14.75
C ASP A 413 1.45 29.35 13.22
N ARG A 414 1.69 30.57 12.76
CA ARG A 414 1.82 30.87 11.32
C ARG A 414 3.23 30.75 10.80
N ALA A 415 4.19 30.45 11.66
CA ALA A 415 5.57 30.25 11.24
C ALA A 415 5.73 28.92 10.52
N SER A 416 6.28 28.96 9.32
CA SER A 416 6.67 27.75 8.60
C SER A 416 7.84 27.07 9.31
N THR A 417 7.82 25.77 9.38
CA THR A 417 8.94 24.99 9.90
C THR A 417 9.60 24.22 8.77
N ASN A 418 10.90 24.39 8.59
CA ASN A 418 11.71 23.66 7.62
C ASN A 418 12.29 22.41 8.28
N VAL A 419 12.26 21.28 7.56
CA VAL A 419 12.86 20.02 7.99
C VAL A 419 13.62 19.40 6.83
N VAL A 420 14.74 18.76 7.10
CA VAL A 420 15.52 18.05 6.09
C VAL A 420 15.43 16.56 6.40
N ILE A 421 14.90 15.79 5.46
CA ILE A 421 14.93 14.34 5.50
C ILE A 421 16.27 13.88 4.90
N GLY A 422 17.06 13.20 5.69
CA GLY A 422 18.35 12.66 5.28
C GLY A 422 18.21 11.38 4.45
N LYS A 423 19.36 10.84 4.04
CA LYS A 423 19.46 9.54 3.36
C LYS A 423 19.26 8.39 4.35
N ASN A 424 19.14 7.17 3.81
CA ASN A 424 19.17 5.92 4.58
C ASN A 424 18.01 5.71 5.55
N GLY A 425 16.80 6.14 5.17
CA GLY A 425 15.61 5.92 5.98
C GLY A 425 15.51 6.83 7.19
N ASP A 426 16.09 8.01 7.10
CA ASP A 426 16.07 9.02 8.15
C ASP A 426 14.64 9.29 8.65
N THR A 427 14.51 9.43 9.96
CA THR A 427 13.24 9.78 10.60
C THR A 427 13.40 11.09 11.35
N GLN A 428 12.69 12.11 10.88
CA GLN A 428 12.66 13.41 11.53
C GLN A 428 11.38 13.59 12.32
N THR A 429 11.49 14.14 13.52
CA THR A 429 10.35 14.52 14.35
C THR A 429 10.36 16.03 14.55
N VAL A 430 9.26 16.67 14.17
CA VAL A 430 9.07 18.11 14.31
C VAL A 430 7.96 18.37 15.33
N ILE A 431 8.29 19.11 16.39
CA ILE A 431 7.32 19.50 17.41
C ILE A 431 6.84 20.91 17.09
N VAL A 432 5.55 21.06 16.82
CA VAL A 432 4.87 22.34 16.63
C VAL A 432 4.00 22.60 17.85
N LYS A 433 4.16 23.77 18.45
CA LYS A 433 3.44 24.13 19.68
C LYS A 433 2.41 25.18 19.38
N ASN A 434 1.21 25.06 19.97
CA ASN A 434 0.23 26.13 20.01
C ASN A 434 -0.04 26.53 21.46
N SER A 435 -0.33 27.79 21.62
CA SER A 435 -0.77 28.33 22.90
C SER A 435 -2.29 28.36 22.96
N LYS A 436 -2.86 28.03 24.09
CA LYS A 436 -4.31 28.17 24.31
C LYS A 436 -4.68 29.64 24.10
N ALA A 437 -5.73 29.88 23.37
CA ALA A 437 -6.25 31.23 23.20
C ALA A 437 -6.67 31.82 24.58
N GLY A 438 -6.62 33.13 24.69
CA GLY A 438 -6.95 33.81 25.92
C GLY A 438 -8.43 33.89 26.21
N THR A 439 -8.76 34.50 27.32
CA THR A 439 -10.15 34.72 27.79
C THR A 439 -10.35 36.18 28.13
N LEU A 440 -11.47 36.75 27.65
CA LEU A 440 -11.93 38.06 28.07
C LEU A 440 -13.10 37.87 29.06
N VAL A 441 -13.01 38.52 30.21
CA VAL A 441 -14.11 38.64 31.18
C VAL A 441 -14.55 40.09 31.22
N ILE A 442 -15.86 40.36 31.05
CA ILE A 442 -16.48 41.64 31.30
C ILE A 442 -17.21 41.49 32.63
N ASP A 443 -16.91 42.33 33.61
CA ASP A 443 -17.52 42.35 34.92
C ASP A 443 -18.29 43.66 35.10
N LYS A 444 -19.62 43.56 35.13
CA LYS A 444 -20.54 44.68 35.18
C LYS A 444 -21.20 44.83 36.56
N ARG A 445 -21.00 46.01 37.15
CA ARG A 445 -21.42 46.27 38.53
C ARG A 445 -22.24 47.58 38.62
N ASP A 446 -23.07 47.61 39.64
CA ASP A 446 -23.68 48.85 40.15
C ASP A 446 -22.59 49.73 40.76
N SER A 447 -22.51 50.99 40.38
CA SER A 447 -21.45 51.93 40.79
C SER A 447 -21.50 52.29 42.27
N LEU A 448 -22.66 52.19 42.89
CA LEU A 448 -22.85 52.55 44.30
C LEU A 448 -22.76 51.35 45.25
N THR A 449 -23.34 50.21 44.85
CA THR A 449 -23.49 49.05 45.73
C THR A 449 -22.51 47.93 45.43
N GLY A 450 -21.84 47.96 44.25
CA GLY A 450 -20.98 46.90 43.76
C GLY A 450 -21.74 45.62 43.38
N LYS A 451 -23.08 45.61 43.40
CA LYS A 451 -23.86 44.44 43.04
C LYS A 451 -23.77 44.15 41.54
N PRO A 452 -23.80 42.86 41.13
CA PRO A 452 -23.78 42.50 39.74
C PRO A 452 -25.05 42.99 38.99
N LEU A 453 -24.85 43.39 37.73
CA LEU A 453 -25.95 43.84 36.84
C LEU A 453 -26.15 42.81 35.73
N GLN A 454 -27.24 42.05 35.78
CA GLN A 454 -27.63 41.06 34.78
C GLN A 454 -28.39 41.73 33.60
N GLY A 455 -28.14 41.26 32.38
CA GLY A 455 -28.88 41.66 31.19
C GLY A 455 -28.37 42.92 30.49
N VAL A 456 -27.24 43.45 30.92
CA VAL A 456 -26.56 44.59 30.27
C VAL A 456 -25.91 44.11 28.97
N THR A 457 -26.08 44.89 27.89
CA THR A 457 -25.65 44.50 26.55
C THR A 457 -24.31 45.13 26.19
N PHE A 458 -23.37 44.30 25.76
CA PHE A 458 -22.07 44.71 25.28
C PHE A 458 -21.85 44.29 23.84
N LYS A 459 -21.22 45.14 23.05
CA LYS A 459 -20.66 44.82 21.74
C LYS A 459 -19.16 44.59 21.88
N VAL A 460 -18.68 43.44 21.41
CA VAL A 460 -17.25 43.09 21.42
C VAL A 460 -16.77 42.90 19.99
N THR A 461 -15.73 43.63 19.62
CA THR A 461 -15.10 43.53 18.28
C THR A 461 -13.59 43.49 18.41
N THR A 462 -12.95 43.04 17.34
CA THR A 462 -11.50 43.27 17.16
C THR A 462 -11.21 44.75 16.93
N SER A 463 -9.96 45.16 16.97
CA SER A 463 -9.53 46.53 16.61
C SER A 463 -9.84 46.90 15.15
N THR A 464 -10.06 45.92 14.28
CA THR A 464 -10.48 46.10 12.87
C THR A 464 -11.98 46.14 12.70
N GLY A 465 -12.76 46.00 13.79
CA GLY A 465 -14.21 46.05 13.78
C GLY A 465 -14.91 44.73 13.47
N GLU A 466 -14.16 43.62 13.33
CA GLU A 466 -14.73 42.30 13.14
C GLU A 466 -15.37 41.77 14.43
N PHE A 467 -16.48 41.06 14.31
CA PHE A 467 -17.12 40.45 15.48
C PHE A 467 -16.29 39.29 16.03
N VAL A 468 -16.25 39.22 17.34
CA VAL A 468 -15.59 38.13 18.05
C VAL A 468 -16.59 37.00 18.24
N PRO A 469 -16.37 35.81 17.64
CA PRO A 469 -17.22 34.65 17.88
C PRO A 469 -16.94 34.06 19.27
N ALA A 470 -17.99 33.76 20.03
CA ALA A 470 -17.83 33.03 21.29
C ALA A 470 -17.95 31.51 21.09
N GLU A 471 -17.08 30.73 21.68
CA GLU A 471 -17.02 29.25 21.55
C GLU A 471 -18.20 28.52 22.19
N ASN A 472 -19.01 29.15 23.05
CA ASN A 472 -20.00 28.44 23.87
C ASN A 472 -21.47 28.85 23.61
N GLY A 473 -21.83 29.06 22.35
CA GLY A 473 -23.26 29.14 21.99
C GLY A 473 -24.02 30.38 22.47
N GLN A 474 -23.38 31.33 23.13
CA GLN A 474 -23.95 32.68 23.46
C GLN A 474 -23.54 33.70 22.39
N ILE A 475 -23.67 33.34 21.14
CA ILE A 475 -23.35 34.29 20.07
C ILE A 475 -24.62 34.89 19.56
N SER A 476 -24.72 36.20 19.70
CA SER A 476 -25.42 36.95 18.68
C SER A 476 -24.47 37.06 17.47
N SER A 477 -24.97 36.75 16.29
CA SER A 477 -24.26 36.88 14.99
C SER A 477 -23.79 38.33 14.70
N ASN A 478 -24.01 39.25 15.61
CA ASN A 478 -23.74 40.70 15.51
C ASN A 478 -22.76 41.20 16.58
N GLY A 479 -22.05 40.31 17.30
CA GLY A 479 -21.07 40.67 18.34
C GLY A 479 -21.65 41.22 19.62
N LEU A 480 -22.97 41.03 19.89
CA LEU A 480 -23.60 41.45 21.13
C LEU A 480 -23.61 40.34 22.16
N TYR A 481 -23.29 40.69 23.40
CA TYR A 481 -23.24 39.81 24.56
C TYR A 481 -24.04 40.37 25.69
N PHE A 482 -24.58 39.54 26.56
CA PHE A 482 -25.40 39.95 27.71
C PHE A 482 -24.78 39.46 29.00
N THR A 483 -24.75 40.31 30.02
CA THR A 483 -24.25 39.91 31.34
C THR A 483 -25.17 38.88 31.98
N ASP A 484 -24.59 37.86 32.60
CA ASP A 484 -25.28 36.82 33.36
C ASP A 484 -25.75 37.30 34.73
N LYS A 485 -26.29 36.38 35.55
CA LYS A 485 -26.75 36.65 36.94
C LYS A 485 -25.66 37.19 37.86
N ASP A 486 -24.40 36.92 37.57
CA ASP A 486 -23.21 37.35 38.31
C ASP A 486 -22.62 38.66 37.75
N GLY A 487 -23.33 39.27 36.78
CA GLY A 487 -22.90 40.48 36.08
C GLY A 487 -21.75 40.28 35.12
N LYS A 488 -21.50 39.01 34.66
CA LYS A 488 -20.33 38.69 33.87
C LYS A 488 -20.67 38.25 32.45
N ILE A 489 -19.75 38.53 31.54
CA ILE A 489 -19.62 37.91 30.22
C ILE A 489 -18.24 37.28 30.16
N THR A 490 -18.17 36.00 29.86
CA THR A 490 -16.88 35.30 29.65
C THR A 490 -16.80 34.86 28.22
N ILE A 491 -15.75 35.30 27.49
CA ILE A 491 -15.50 35.00 26.09
C ILE A 491 -14.15 34.25 26.03
N HIS A 492 -14.21 32.98 25.73
CA HIS A 492 -13.03 32.14 25.54
C HIS A 492 -12.57 32.16 24.07
N GLY A 493 -11.34 31.76 23.82
CA GLY A 493 -10.83 31.58 22.45
C GLY A 493 -10.46 32.88 21.75
N VAL A 494 -10.17 33.94 22.48
CA VAL A 494 -9.86 35.27 21.95
C VAL A 494 -8.42 35.65 22.12
N VAL A 495 -7.90 36.40 21.16
CA VAL A 495 -6.52 36.94 21.20
C VAL A 495 -6.45 38.27 20.45
N GLY A 496 -5.49 39.09 20.83
CA GLY A 496 -5.22 40.38 20.21
C GLY A 496 -5.96 41.52 20.87
N THR A 497 -6.07 42.65 20.20
CA THR A 497 -6.72 43.87 20.72
C THR A 497 -8.23 43.79 20.48
N LEU A 498 -8.98 43.82 21.57
CA LEU A 498 -10.42 43.79 21.57
C LEU A 498 -10.96 45.14 22.02
N VAL A 499 -12.07 45.57 21.41
CA VAL A 499 -12.83 46.78 21.76
C VAL A 499 -14.18 46.35 22.31
N VAL A 500 -14.44 46.71 23.56
CA VAL A 500 -15.65 46.36 24.30
C VAL A 500 -16.45 47.64 24.52
N THR A 501 -17.68 47.70 24.00
CA THR A 501 -18.57 48.83 24.14
C THR A 501 -19.89 48.43 24.76
N GLU A 502 -20.28 49.06 25.83
CA GLU A 502 -21.65 48.94 26.37
C GLU A 502 -22.64 49.61 25.44
N THR A 503 -23.61 48.84 24.90
CA THR A 503 -24.59 49.34 23.93
C THR A 503 -25.96 49.61 24.51
N ALA A 504 -26.31 48.87 25.56
CA ALA A 504 -27.56 49.09 26.28
C ALA A 504 -27.44 48.63 27.74
N THR A 505 -28.08 49.40 28.63
CA THR A 505 -28.19 49.02 30.04
C THR A 505 -29.60 48.49 30.37
N ILE A 506 -29.78 48.01 31.57
CA ILE A 506 -31.07 47.55 32.09
C ILE A 506 -31.91 48.73 32.60
N PRO A 507 -33.24 48.61 32.66
CA PRO A 507 -34.11 49.66 33.25
C PRO A 507 -33.68 50.05 34.65
N GLY A 508 -33.69 51.35 34.93
CA GLY A 508 -33.29 51.90 36.24
C GLY A 508 -31.80 52.20 36.39
N TYR A 509 -31.04 52.13 35.30
CA TYR A 509 -29.64 52.49 35.30
C TYR A 509 -29.29 53.38 34.11
N THR A 510 -28.24 54.17 34.26
CA THR A 510 -27.61 54.97 33.21
C THR A 510 -26.23 54.46 32.91
N ILE A 511 -25.86 54.46 31.62
CA ILE A 511 -24.52 54.08 31.17
C ILE A 511 -23.55 55.20 31.60
N ASP A 512 -22.38 54.79 32.15
CA ASP A 512 -21.29 55.72 32.32
C ASP A 512 -20.60 55.97 30.98
N GLU A 513 -20.89 57.09 30.35
CA GLU A 513 -20.36 57.44 29.04
C GLU A 513 -18.81 57.59 29.03
N ALA A 514 -18.17 57.90 30.15
CA ALA A 514 -16.72 58.02 30.25
C ALA A 514 -16.02 56.67 30.14
N SER A 515 -16.64 55.61 30.64
CA SER A 515 -16.12 54.24 30.60
C SER A 515 -16.86 53.30 29.64
N ARG A 516 -17.80 53.87 28.85
CA ARG A 516 -18.67 53.10 27.93
C ARG A 516 -17.90 52.16 26.98
N THR A 517 -16.73 52.59 26.51
CA THR A 517 -15.89 51.82 25.61
C THR A 517 -14.51 51.65 26.23
N GLN A 518 -14.07 50.41 26.33
CA GLN A 518 -12.72 50.07 26.81
C GLN A 518 -12.04 49.14 25.77
N THR A 519 -10.71 49.25 25.70
CA THR A 519 -9.87 48.43 24.84
C THR A 519 -8.92 47.63 25.71
N VAL A 520 -8.75 46.33 25.34
CA VAL A 520 -7.88 45.41 26.05
C VAL A 520 -7.09 44.55 25.08
N VAL A 521 -5.85 44.20 25.44
CA VAL A 521 -5.05 43.24 24.70
C VAL A 521 -5.13 41.89 25.46
N VAL A 522 -5.66 40.87 24.80
CA VAL A 522 -5.73 39.53 25.33
C VAL A 522 -4.61 38.71 24.67
N ASN A 523 -3.66 38.23 25.46
CA ASN A 523 -2.56 37.37 24.97
C ASN A 523 -2.96 35.88 25.07
N PRO A 524 -2.27 34.98 24.30
CA PRO A 524 -2.43 33.56 24.49
C PRO A 524 -2.17 33.15 25.94
N ASN A 525 -2.94 32.17 26.45
CA ASN A 525 -2.92 31.66 27.83
C ASN A 525 -3.25 32.72 28.89
N ASP A 526 -3.80 33.87 28.56
CA ASP A 526 -4.09 34.97 29.45
C ASP A 526 -5.59 35.12 29.70
N THR A 527 -5.95 35.70 30.85
CA THR A 527 -7.32 36.10 31.16
C THR A 527 -7.30 37.55 31.53
N GLN A 528 -7.95 38.35 30.70
CA GLN A 528 -8.14 39.79 30.93
C GLN A 528 -9.54 40.09 31.43
N THR A 529 -9.67 40.96 32.45
CA THR A 529 -10.96 41.37 32.99
C THR A 529 -11.11 42.86 32.79
N LEU A 530 -12.24 43.27 32.19
CA LEU A 530 -12.66 44.66 32.10
C LEU A 530 -13.79 44.88 33.08
N HIS A 531 -13.68 45.95 33.84
CA HIS A 531 -14.71 46.37 34.80
C HIS A 531 -15.50 47.54 34.26
N PHE A 532 -16.81 47.37 34.27
CA PHE A 532 -17.76 48.41 33.89
C PHE A 532 -18.73 48.65 35.03
N THR A 533 -19.09 49.89 35.26
CA THR A 533 -20.11 50.28 36.24
C THR A 533 -21.24 51.06 35.58
N ASN A 534 -22.46 50.91 36.08
CA ASN A 534 -23.56 51.80 35.76
C ASN A 534 -24.13 52.39 37.04
N THR A 535 -24.53 53.60 36.92
CA THR A 535 -25.16 54.31 38.04
C THR A 535 -26.66 54.08 38.00
N PRO A 536 -27.26 53.71 39.15
CA PRO A 536 -28.71 53.66 39.22
C PRO A 536 -29.31 55.00 38.75
N SER A 537 -30.27 54.95 37.84
CA SER A 537 -30.97 56.16 37.43
C SER A 537 -31.81 56.68 38.58
N THR A 538 -31.77 57.99 38.77
CA THR A 538 -32.52 58.67 39.78
C THR A 538 -34.03 58.75 39.35
N THR A 539 -34.90 58.20 40.17
CA THR A 539 -36.33 58.08 39.82
C THR A 539 -37.18 58.81 40.82
N LEU A 540 -38.09 59.63 40.32
CA LEU A 540 -39.18 60.23 41.09
C LEU A 540 -40.48 59.51 40.77
N VAL A 541 -41.17 59.05 41.81
CA VAL A 541 -42.50 58.46 41.76
C VAL A 541 -43.46 59.50 42.34
N ILE A 542 -44.48 59.93 41.60
CA ILE A 542 -45.59 60.71 42.12
C ILE A 542 -46.74 59.74 42.34
N GLU A 543 -47.25 59.66 43.55
CA GLU A 543 -48.41 58.84 43.89
C GLU A 543 -49.62 59.72 44.19
N LYS A 544 -50.75 59.38 43.63
CA LYS A 544 -51.97 60.08 43.78
C LYS A 544 -53.09 59.20 44.33
N TYR A 545 -53.64 59.63 45.44
CA TYR A 545 -54.69 58.89 46.15
C TYR A 545 -55.91 59.77 46.43
N ILE A 546 -57.01 59.11 46.73
CA ILE A 546 -58.22 59.79 47.29
C ILE A 546 -57.94 60.05 48.78
N GLU A 547 -58.19 61.31 49.23
CA GLU A 547 -57.91 61.69 50.62
C GLU A 547 -58.64 60.82 51.62
N GLY A 548 -57.87 60.38 52.66
CA GLY A 548 -58.36 59.49 53.68
C GLY A 548 -58.42 57.99 53.30
N THR A 549 -57.95 57.66 52.10
CA THR A 549 -57.91 56.28 51.59
C THR A 549 -56.57 55.95 50.94
N THR A 550 -56.33 54.66 50.65
CA THR A 550 -55.22 54.16 49.86
C THR A 550 -55.63 53.85 48.40
N THR A 551 -56.83 54.33 48.01
CA THR A 551 -57.35 54.09 46.65
C THR A 551 -56.64 55.02 45.66
N PRO A 552 -55.97 54.44 44.63
CA PRO A 552 -55.22 55.23 43.64
C PRO A 552 -56.16 56.04 42.78
N LEU A 553 -55.74 57.26 42.35
CA LEU A 553 -56.47 58.10 41.45
C LEU A 553 -55.76 58.24 40.11
N LYS A 554 -56.30 57.56 39.12
CA LYS A 554 -55.82 57.55 37.73
C LYS A 554 -56.29 58.86 36.98
N GLY A 555 -55.47 59.26 35.98
CA GLY A 555 -55.84 60.32 35.03
C GLY A 555 -55.59 61.73 35.54
N VAL A 556 -55.00 61.91 36.69
CA VAL A 556 -54.59 63.21 37.24
C VAL A 556 -53.33 63.70 36.57
N THR A 557 -53.30 64.97 36.10
CA THR A 557 -52.13 65.54 35.42
C THR A 557 -51.29 66.36 36.39
N PHE A 558 -50.02 66.07 36.41
CA PHE A 558 -48.97 66.77 37.16
C PHE A 558 -48.06 67.54 36.21
N LEU A 559 -47.79 68.82 36.47
CA LEU A 559 -46.66 69.52 35.90
C LEU A 559 -45.46 69.36 36.81
N VAL A 560 -44.37 68.93 36.23
CA VAL A 560 -43.09 68.68 36.94
C VAL A 560 -42.04 69.66 36.40
N THR A 561 -41.43 70.43 37.29
CA THR A 561 -40.43 71.44 36.97
C THR A 561 -39.20 71.30 37.92
N ASP A 562 -38.07 71.82 37.51
CA ASP A 562 -36.90 71.99 38.38
C ASP A 562 -37.04 73.32 39.21
N SER A 563 -36.01 73.63 40.02
CA SER A 563 -35.93 74.84 40.83
C SER A 563 -35.89 76.14 40.03
N SER A 564 -35.51 76.09 38.75
CA SER A 564 -35.48 77.22 37.82
C SER A 564 -36.85 77.47 37.12
N GLY A 565 -37.80 76.52 37.29
CA GLY A 565 -39.02 76.46 36.60
C GLY A 565 -38.98 75.80 35.21
N ALA A 566 -37.89 75.25 34.83
CA ALA A 566 -37.76 74.47 33.60
C ALA A 566 -38.48 73.15 33.72
N VAL A 567 -39.16 72.69 32.66
CA VAL A 567 -39.90 71.43 32.66
C VAL A 567 -38.95 70.25 32.69
N VAL A 568 -39.29 69.18 33.44
CA VAL A 568 -38.48 68.02 33.65
C VAL A 568 -39.12 66.83 32.94
N GLY A 569 -38.28 66.05 32.29
CA GLY A 569 -38.64 64.80 31.65
C GLY A 569 -39.28 64.96 30.26
N ARG A 570 -40.55 65.16 30.14
CA ARG A 570 -41.25 65.35 28.85
C ARG A 570 -41.19 66.82 28.37
N SER A 571 -41.29 67.01 27.08
CA SER A 571 -41.15 68.31 26.44
C SER A 571 -42.15 69.41 26.97
N ASN A 572 -43.26 68.99 27.55
CA ASN A 572 -44.23 69.91 28.18
C ASN A 572 -44.21 69.80 29.72
N GLY A 573 -43.43 68.95 30.31
CA GLY A 573 -43.32 68.67 31.75
C GLY A 573 -44.60 68.08 32.37
N GLU A 574 -45.62 67.69 31.59
CA GLU A 574 -46.87 67.15 32.06
C GLU A 574 -46.86 65.59 32.07
N PHE A 575 -47.30 65.02 33.18
CA PHE A 575 -47.42 63.60 33.42
C PHE A 575 -48.80 63.27 33.93
N ILE A 576 -49.36 62.16 33.47
CA ILE A 576 -50.65 61.66 33.85
C ILE A 576 -50.55 60.41 34.66
N THR A 577 -51.24 60.32 35.80
CA THR A 577 -51.20 59.10 36.65
C THR A 577 -51.85 57.92 35.94
N ASP A 578 -51.19 56.78 36.05
CA ASP A 578 -51.58 55.48 35.49
C ASP A 578 -52.69 54.78 36.30
N GLU A 579 -52.97 53.49 35.98
CA GLU A 579 -54.01 52.69 36.67
C GLU A 579 -53.76 52.56 38.19
N ASN A 580 -52.51 52.67 38.61
CA ASN A 580 -52.07 52.57 39.99
C ASN A 580 -51.94 53.94 40.64
N GLY A 581 -52.45 55.01 39.98
CA GLY A 581 -52.34 56.37 40.48
C GLY A 581 -50.95 56.95 40.50
N ARG A 582 -50.01 56.37 39.62
CA ARG A 582 -48.60 56.69 39.67
C ARG A 582 -48.16 57.44 38.39
N VAL A 583 -47.18 58.29 38.59
CA VAL A 583 -46.26 58.81 37.56
C VAL A 583 -44.85 58.37 37.97
N VAL A 584 -44.09 57.79 37.02
CA VAL A 584 -42.68 57.44 37.23
C VAL A 584 -41.82 58.26 36.27
N ILE A 585 -40.90 59.02 36.79
CA ILE A 585 -39.97 59.88 36.04
C ILE A 585 -38.56 59.36 36.33
N HIS A 586 -37.92 58.86 35.29
CA HIS A 586 -36.51 58.34 35.34
C HIS A 586 -35.53 59.43 34.89
N ASP A 587 -34.29 59.18 35.15
CA ASP A 587 -33.12 59.91 34.61
C ASP A 587 -33.10 61.37 35.08
N LEU A 588 -33.55 61.61 36.31
CA LEU A 588 -33.48 62.92 36.95
C LEU A 588 -32.05 63.22 37.43
N GLU A 589 -31.54 64.42 37.21
CA GLU A 589 -30.26 64.85 37.59
C GLU A 589 -30.12 64.96 39.13
N PRO A 590 -29.19 64.17 39.75
CA PRO A 590 -29.00 64.26 41.20
C PRO A 590 -28.58 65.67 41.66
N GLY A 591 -29.07 66.06 42.84
CA GLY A 591 -28.81 67.40 43.37
C GLY A 591 -29.75 68.46 42.86
N THR A 592 -30.64 68.13 41.91
CA THR A 592 -31.70 69.03 41.47
C THR A 592 -32.89 68.98 42.38
N THR A 593 -33.52 70.11 42.74
CA THR A 593 -34.83 70.12 43.43
C THR A 593 -35.93 70.12 42.40
N VAL A 594 -36.73 69.09 42.40
CA VAL A 594 -37.85 68.88 41.48
C VAL A 594 -39.14 69.18 42.22
N THR A 595 -40.02 69.94 41.58
CA THR A 595 -41.36 70.38 42.09
C THR A 595 -42.44 69.76 41.22
N ALA A 596 -43.34 69.02 41.82
CA ALA A 596 -44.55 68.50 41.20
C ALA A 596 -45.78 69.26 41.69
N ARG A 597 -46.62 69.64 40.77
CA ARG A 597 -47.88 70.37 41.05
C ARG A 597 -49.02 69.77 40.18
N GLU A 598 -50.11 69.46 40.80
CA GLU A 598 -51.32 69.07 40.10
C GLU A 598 -51.85 70.20 39.26
N VAL A 599 -52.07 69.99 37.97
CA VAL A 599 -52.61 71.04 37.04
C VAL A 599 -53.97 70.65 36.48
N LYS A 600 -54.32 69.34 36.53
CA LYS A 600 -55.65 68.87 36.14
C LYS A 600 -56.04 67.66 36.96
N THR A 601 -57.27 67.66 37.49
CA THR A 601 -57.86 66.52 38.15
C THR A 601 -58.92 65.82 37.31
N VAL A 602 -59.42 64.69 37.77
CA VAL A 602 -60.52 63.94 37.16
C VAL A 602 -61.87 64.37 37.71
N ASP A 603 -62.93 64.12 36.97
CA ASP A 603 -64.31 64.53 37.35
C ASP A 603 -64.70 63.91 38.71
N GLY A 604 -65.39 64.67 39.51
CA GLY A 604 -65.83 64.27 40.84
C GLY A 604 -64.84 64.51 41.98
N PHE A 605 -63.68 65.13 41.67
CA PHE A 605 -62.68 65.49 42.64
C PHE A 605 -62.31 66.97 42.60
N VAL A 606 -61.85 67.47 43.74
CA VAL A 606 -61.34 68.83 43.88
C VAL A 606 -59.88 68.87 43.57
N LEU A 607 -59.46 69.76 42.64
CA LEU A 607 -58.07 69.99 42.31
C LEU A 607 -57.30 70.53 43.51
N ASP A 608 -56.19 69.86 43.91
CA ASP A 608 -55.25 70.42 44.87
C ASP A 608 -53.97 70.84 44.16
N GLY A 609 -53.86 72.08 43.81
CA GLY A 609 -52.71 72.64 43.10
C GLY A 609 -51.54 73.00 43.99
N THR A 610 -51.49 72.48 45.24
CA THR A 610 -50.40 72.76 46.17
C THR A 610 -49.14 72.02 45.71
N PRO A 611 -48.07 72.74 45.37
CA PRO A 611 -46.83 72.10 44.89
C PRO A 611 -46.12 71.38 46.03
N LYS A 612 -45.44 70.22 45.71
CA LYS A 612 -44.50 69.58 46.59
C LYS A 612 -43.14 69.46 45.89
N SER A 613 -42.11 69.76 46.62
CA SER A 613 -40.73 69.72 46.13
C SER A 613 -39.88 68.64 46.84
N ILE A 614 -38.96 68.05 46.11
CA ILE A 614 -38.04 67.06 46.66
C ILE A 614 -36.67 67.29 46.05
N LEU A 615 -35.61 67.17 46.85
CA LEU A 615 -34.21 67.15 46.39
C LEU A 615 -33.92 65.76 45.89
N ILE A 616 -33.57 65.69 44.63
CA ILE A 616 -33.26 64.42 43.97
C ILE A 616 -31.92 63.90 44.46
N LYS A 617 -31.88 62.68 44.99
CA LYS A 617 -30.69 62.00 45.45
C LYS A 617 -30.25 60.90 44.48
N ALA A 618 -28.97 60.84 44.22
CA ALA A 618 -28.39 59.87 43.31
C ALA A 618 -28.79 58.42 43.64
N GLY A 619 -29.30 57.67 42.64
CA GLY A 619 -29.62 56.26 42.76
C GLY A 619 -30.78 55.90 43.68
N GLU A 620 -31.54 56.90 44.14
CA GLU A 620 -32.72 56.65 44.96
C GLU A 620 -34.04 56.78 44.14
N VAL A 621 -35.00 55.91 44.49
CA VAL A 621 -36.36 56.04 44.08
C VAL A 621 -37.06 56.86 45.15
N GLN A 622 -37.38 58.10 44.83
CA GLN A 622 -38.00 59.00 45.78
C GLN A 622 -39.48 59.20 45.44
N THR A 623 -40.35 59.36 46.45
CA THR A 623 -41.82 59.47 46.22
C THR A 623 -42.38 60.74 46.77
N LEU A 624 -43.22 61.38 45.95
CA LEU A 624 -44.13 62.49 46.35
C LEU A 624 -45.55 61.98 46.34
N THR A 625 -46.24 62.05 47.47
CA THR A 625 -47.63 61.57 47.56
C THR A 625 -48.58 62.75 47.65
N PHE A 626 -49.63 62.71 46.82
CA PHE A 626 -50.66 63.71 46.73
C PHE A 626 -52.07 63.10 46.95
N TYR A 627 -53.00 63.90 47.45
CA TYR A 627 -54.34 63.46 47.72
C TYR A 627 -55.36 64.43 47.13
N ASN A 628 -56.54 63.93 46.63
CA ASN A 628 -57.67 64.78 46.23
C ASN A 628 -58.91 64.38 47.02
N LYS A 629 -59.69 65.46 47.36
CA LYS A 629 -60.98 65.30 48.03
C LYS A 629 -62.06 65.07 46.97
N LYS A 630 -63.01 64.20 47.33
CA LYS A 630 -64.21 64.08 46.51
C LYS A 630 -64.99 65.35 46.59
N GLN A 631 -65.62 65.78 45.50
CA GLN A 631 -66.56 66.87 45.49
C GLN A 631 -67.77 66.52 46.31
N GLY A 632 -68.26 67.49 47.07
CA GLY A 632 -69.53 67.36 47.80
C GLY A 632 -70.72 67.26 46.86
N THR A 633 -71.65 66.42 47.18
CA THR A 633 -72.92 66.31 46.43
C THR A 633 -74.04 66.89 47.26
N LEU A 634 -74.73 67.92 46.74
CA LEU A 634 -75.93 68.43 47.31
C LEU A 634 -77.16 67.71 46.73
N VAL A 635 -77.86 66.99 47.57
CA VAL A 635 -79.10 66.33 47.17
C VAL A 635 -80.24 67.17 47.69
N ILE A 636 -81.00 67.81 46.82
CA ILE A 636 -82.27 68.54 47.15
C ILE A 636 -83.38 67.54 46.90
N ARG A 637 -84.21 67.30 47.97
CA ARG A 637 -85.41 66.50 47.83
C ARG A 637 -86.60 67.40 48.01
N LYS A 638 -87.47 67.46 47.03
CA LYS A 638 -88.76 68.10 47.12
C LYS A 638 -89.80 67.04 47.47
N LEU A 639 -90.42 67.20 48.58
CA LEU A 639 -91.42 66.27 49.11
C LEU A 639 -92.82 66.97 49.21
N ASP A 640 -93.88 66.22 49.03
CA ASP A 640 -95.20 66.60 49.40
C ASP A 640 -95.31 66.82 50.92
N SER A 641 -95.89 67.91 51.38
CA SER A 641 -95.86 68.28 52.81
C SER A 641 -96.71 67.38 53.70
N VAL A 642 -97.65 66.61 53.14
CA VAL A 642 -98.52 65.71 53.91
C VAL A 642 -98.09 64.25 53.82
N SER A 643 -97.79 63.76 52.62
CA SER A 643 -97.49 62.36 52.38
C SER A 643 -95.97 62.05 52.45
N LEU A 644 -95.11 63.06 52.50
CA LEU A 644 -93.64 62.98 52.44
C LEU A 644 -93.10 62.18 51.24
N LYS A 645 -93.94 62.02 50.22
CA LYS A 645 -93.48 61.34 48.97
C LYS A 645 -92.72 62.31 48.08
N PRO A 646 -91.68 61.83 47.35
CA PRO A 646 -90.96 62.68 46.41
C PRO A 646 -91.88 63.25 45.33
N LEU A 647 -91.74 64.52 45.07
CA LEU A 647 -92.45 65.22 43.95
C LEU A 647 -91.49 65.25 42.76
N SER A 648 -91.86 64.58 41.63
CA SER A 648 -91.16 64.61 40.36
C SER A 648 -91.58 65.79 39.51
N GLY A 649 -90.60 66.34 38.73
CA GLY A 649 -90.89 67.40 37.78
C GLY A 649 -91.06 68.81 38.38
N VAL A 650 -90.55 69.08 39.58
CA VAL A 650 -90.61 70.44 40.21
C VAL A 650 -89.28 71.14 40.06
#